data_fbd56026bb917448f4fb208021aee616
#
_entry.id   fbd56026bb917448f4fb208021aee616
#
_cell.length_a   1.000
_cell.length_b   1.000
_cell.length_c   1.000
_cell.angle_alpha   90.00
_cell.angle_beta   90.00
_cell.angle_gamma   90.00
#
_symmetry.space_group_name_H-M   'P 1'
#
loop_
_entity.id
_entity.type
_entity.pdbx_description
1 polymer ?
#
loop_
_entity_poly.entity_id
_entity_poly.type
_entity_poly.pdbx_seq_one_letter_code
_entity_poly.pdbx_strand_id
1 'polypeptide(L)'
;MEGAETEPFDHSGWAHIHHAANKGFPKSIERFVHADQDSLELETRDELHSTPFLIAVSSGNLDSIKCLLKLGAKIDVINTQNHGAVELCAIRQSIHLLEYFIDLNDAGLPVWKNLLRFLSSDSEEEAVSAGKCLQTLTQCKAEGEINPNWEAVYNSGGVPVIVKVAKGNIADDAKVPAFHTLLNIIERSEVKEQILSSGGIQAFIRLLKSPVSDTVQLAAQILKELATVRDYADQEVQNNIIPSLLNVMKANMGPEVLVEIVDCLGNIAEASSKHQNVIGSTHGLIPGLVNLYEAHQKDKALLYSLNKAVGKISRNDASNQLSFVEHGVTPHVKKLMATKNKDLQISSVEAIHLLADKNAQTQQAILEVHAQDLLIHLLEKAQGQLQIKSAMALWALAGDDSDEQRNLAEKMKVGLLIEFVNSMSEDLHYIGSEGLGVLAQGPLSYQTEIANANGIHPLVRHLRSDKEYIVQSIIRTLRYMCVGVGYIPHPKNQNMISHSRGIKFLIALMVHSKDEIIQVESALTLGYVSLGNQEILDEINSNIDFSYVRILKMMYAHDDQVRLLAGSALAAFAYNNISQQKEIAEQGGVRFNCFVPFLQSDDEYYRCNAAFQVVVLARIIPDEEQAQSSAIGIKLLVDLLQDSQSNLILALAADCIARLAHTRAGVPNAIISISAIDFLSKLLLSPAENVRGCAAIALSYLAYNHAAERQLLNKCRSDPILMKFLLRYNKKNKLPPGFLDGWRHYKRIGLPPIEEGRINLIAPKGRPETKESDSTGIVSPLSVIQSSNSQSNPVLEEGQETVRSSQSSRLTHRSDSLSKSQLSMDRHSQQSQSSLLQADIPMSPSEVNIPPSVATTEA
;
A
#
# COMPACT_ATOMS: atom_id res chain seq x y z
N MET A 1 -63.57 1.54 -72.45
CA MET A 1 -63.26 2.97 -72.48
C MET A 1 -61.79 3.07 -72.94
N GLU A 2 -61.70 3.21 -74.23
CA GLU A 2 -60.47 3.48 -74.97
C GLU A 2 -60.22 4.98 -74.97
N GLY A 3 -58.98 5.36 -74.69
CA GLY A 3 -58.39 6.65 -75.12
C GLY A 3 -58.62 7.82 -74.19
N ALA A 4 -58.16 7.81 -72.98
CA ALA A 4 -57.61 9.02 -72.39
C ALA A 4 -56.11 8.74 -72.28
N GLU A 5 -55.32 9.37 -73.16
CA GLU A 5 -53.87 9.56 -72.92
C GLU A 5 -53.76 10.42 -71.64
N THR A 6 -53.76 9.74 -70.48
CA THR A 6 -53.42 10.41 -69.25
C THR A 6 -51.96 10.71 -69.38
N GLU A 7 -51.58 12.00 -69.39
CA GLU A 7 -50.15 12.36 -69.26
C GLU A 7 -49.54 11.52 -68.14
N PRO A 8 -48.42 10.85 -68.34
CA PRO A 8 -47.84 9.89 -67.34
C PRO A 8 -47.45 10.56 -66.04
N PHE A 9 -47.41 11.88 -66.00
CA PHE A 9 -47.02 12.68 -64.86
C PHE A 9 -48.15 13.73 -64.54
N ASP A 10 -48.31 13.94 -63.21
CA ASP A 10 -49.18 14.98 -62.66
C ASP A 10 -48.48 16.39 -62.73
N HIS A 11 -49.16 17.42 -62.18
CA HIS A 11 -48.63 18.76 -62.03
C HIS A 11 -47.38 18.89 -61.13
N SER A 12 -47.10 17.91 -60.27
CA SER A 12 -45.93 17.84 -59.44
C SER A 12 -44.79 17.06 -60.08
N GLY A 13 -45.00 16.61 -61.35
CA GLY A 13 -44.00 15.78 -62.06
C GLY A 13 -43.93 14.33 -61.59
N TRP A 14 -44.97 13.81 -60.94
CA TRP A 14 -45.00 12.46 -60.41
C TRP A 14 -45.92 11.54 -61.27
N ALA A 15 -45.43 10.38 -61.59
CA ALA A 15 -46.26 9.32 -62.21
C ALA A 15 -47.01 8.53 -61.13
N HIS A 16 -48.00 7.70 -61.54
CA HIS A 16 -48.81 6.91 -60.63
C HIS A 16 -48.00 5.92 -59.75
N ILE A 17 -46.89 5.40 -60.23
CA ILE A 17 -46.01 4.53 -59.48
C ILE A 17 -45.32 5.28 -58.31
N HIS A 18 -44.97 6.54 -58.52
CA HIS A 18 -44.41 7.39 -57.47
C HIS A 18 -45.38 7.62 -56.34
N HIS A 19 -46.66 7.87 -56.67
CA HIS A 19 -47.71 7.99 -55.65
C HIS A 19 -47.98 6.69 -54.93
N ALA A 20 -47.96 5.53 -55.62
CA ALA A 20 -48.12 4.23 -55.00
C ALA A 20 -46.93 3.89 -54.08
N ALA A 21 -45.72 4.23 -54.47
CA ALA A 21 -44.50 4.11 -53.64
C ALA A 21 -44.57 4.96 -52.40
N ASN A 22 -44.95 6.27 -52.55
CA ASN A 22 -45.08 7.22 -51.43
C ASN A 22 -46.16 6.82 -50.42
N LYS A 23 -47.29 6.28 -50.89
CA LYS A 23 -48.44 5.87 -50.04
C LYS A 23 -48.33 4.50 -49.47
N GLY A 24 -47.39 3.69 -49.82
CA GLY A 24 -47.22 2.32 -49.28
C GLY A 24 -48.17 1.33 -49.85
N PHE A 25 -48.40 1.32 -51.18
CA PHE A 25 -49.33 0.40 -51.88
C PHE A 25 -48.60 -0.63 -52.74
N PRO A 26 -47.98 -1.69 -52.17
CA PRO A 26 -47.18 -2.67 -52.93
C PRO A 26 -47.92 -3.35 -54.04
N LYS A 27 -49.21 -3.69 -53.84
CA LYS A 27 -50.04 -4.32 -54.89
C LYS A 27 -50.28 -3.39 -56.08
N SER A 28 -50.32 -2.11 -55.90
CA SER A 28 -50.43 -1.12 -56.99
C SER A 28 -49.12 -1.00 -57.74
N ILE A 29 -47.97 -1.05 -57.02
CA ILE A 29 -46.61 -1.05 -57.58
C ILE A 29 -46.47 -2.31 -58.45
N GLU A 30 -46.81 -3.51 -57.97
CA GLU A 30 -46.77 -4.75 -58.76
C GLU A 30 -47.57 -4.62 -60.08
N ARG A 31 -48.80 -4.05 -60.03
CA ARG A 31 -49.62 -3.86 -61.23
C ARG A 31 -48.98 -2.92 -62.22
N PHE A 32 -48.43 -1.75 -61.78
CA PHE A 32 -47.77 -0.81 -62.63
C PHE A 32 -46.56 -1.39 -63.34
N VAL A 33 -45.68 -2.10 -62.59
CA VAL A 33 -44.45 -2.74 -63.11
C VAL A 33 -44.81 -3.90 -64.08
N HIS A 34 -45.87 -4.68 -63.77
CA HIS A 34 -46.30 -5.74 -64.72
C HIS A 34 -46.88 -5.13 -66.01
N ALA A 35 -47.42 -3.94 -65.98
CA ALA A 35 -47.94 -3.25 -67.16
C ALA A 35 -46.79 -2.65 -67.97
N ASP A 36 -45.83 -2.06 -67.31
CA ASP A 36 -44.63 -1.45 -67.90
C ASP A 36 -43.42 -1.61 -67.00
N GLN A 37 -42.41 -2.41 -67.41
CA GLN A 37 -41.23 -2.72 -66.67
C GLN A 37 -40.31 -1.49 -66.45
N ASP A 38 -40.30 -0.53 -67.40
CA ASP A 38 -39.49 0.66 -67.38
C ASP A 38 -39.96 1.62 -66.26
N SER A 39 -41.16 1.43 -65.75
CA SER A 39 -41.70 2.21 -64.62
C SER A 39 -40.94 2.02 -63.33
N LEU A 40 -40.11 0.94 -63.16
CA LEU A 40 -39.25 0.74 -62.00
C LEU A 40 -38.19 1.80 -61.85
N GLU A 41 -37.60 2.27 -62.95
CA GLU A 41 -36.51 3.24 -62.98
C GLU A 41 -37.02 4.62 -63.45
N LEU A 42 -38.34 4.80 -63.52
CA LEU A 42 -38.93 6.05 -63.94
C LEU A 42 -38.65 7.15 -62.90
N GLU A 43 -37.95 8.22 -63.36
CA GLU A 43 -37.63 9.38 -62.52
C GLU A 43 -38.79 10.39 -62.47
N THR A 44 -38.97 11.03 -61.32
CA THR A 44 -39.87 12.17 -61.23
C THR A 44 -39.39 13.30 -62.11
N ARG A 45 -40.29 14.16 -62.58
CA ARG A 45 -39.99 15.38 -63.38
C ARG A 45 -39.91 16.66 -62.52
N ASP A 46 -39.83 16.47 -61.19
CA ASP A 46 -39.54 17.52 -60.21
C ASP A 46 -38.00 17.80 -60.11
N GLU A 47 -37.58 18.74 -59.28
CA GLU A 47 -36.17 19.08 -59.08
C GLU A 47 -35.32 17.94 -58.59
N LEU A 48 -35.91 16.89 -58.04
CA LEU A 48 -35.19 15.79 -57.38
C LEU A 48 -34.88 14.62 -58.31
N HIS A 49 -35.63 14.41 -59.39
CA HIS A 49 -35.49 13.29 -60.30
C HIS A 49 -35.34 11.91 -59.54
N SER A 50 -36.33 11.66 -58.65
CA SER A 50 -36.31 10.49 -57.78
C SER A 50 -37.01 9.29 -58.44
N THR A 51 -36.42 8.11 -58.28
CA THR A 51 -37.05 6.84 -58.70
C THR A 51 -38.15 6.43 -57.76
N PRO A 52 -39.11 5.55 -58.10
CA PRO A 52 -40.08 5.01 -57.15
C PRO A 52 -39.45 4.40 -55.92
N PHE A 53 -38.28 3.78 -56.04
CA PHE A 53 -37.51 3.23 -54.90
C PHE A 53 -37.07 4.34 -53.94
N LEU A 54 -36.48 5.42 -54.45
CA LEU A 54 -36.08 6.56 -53.59
C LEU A 54 -37.28 7.24 -52.94
N ILE A 55 -38.42 7.34 -53.65
CA ILE A 55 -39.67 7.87 -53.07
C ILE A 55 -40.19 6.94 -51.94
N ALA A 56 -40.18 5.63 -52.12
CA ALA A 56 -40.57 4.66 -51.06
C ALA A 56 -39.66 4.76 -49.84
N VAL A 57 -38.34 4.94 -50.03
CA VAL A 57 -37.38 5.15 -48.96
C VAL A 57 -37.62 6.48 -48.26
N SER A 58 -37.76 7.60 -49.01
CA SER A 58 -38.04 8.91 -48.44
C SER A 58 -39.37 8.96 -47.65
N SER A 59 -40.35 8.20 -48.01
CA SER A 59 -41.64 8.09 -47.30
C SER A 59 -41.66 7.07 -46.17
N GLY A 60 -40.60 6.28 -46.02
CA GLY A 60 -40.50 5.33 -44.92
C GLY A 60 -41.28 4.00 -45.11
N ASN A 61 -41.69 3.70 -46.35
CA ASN A 61 -42.61 2.58 -46.63
C ASN A 61 -41.86 1.28 -46.91
N LEU A 62 -41.50 0.51 -45.87
CA LEU A 62 -40.74 -0.72 -45.98
C LEU A 62 -41.38 -1.76 -46.88
N ASP A 63 -42.70 -1.90 -46.90
CA ASP A 63 -43.38 -2.88 -47.77
C ASP A 63 -43.28 -2.53 -49.25
N SER A 64 -43.32 -1.24 -49.60
CA SER A 64 -43.08 -0.78 -50.94
C SER A 64 -41.63 -0.97 -51.37
N ILE A 65 -40.68 -0.72 -50.46
CA ILE A 65 -39.23 -0.97 -50.68
C ILE A 65 -38.99 -2.43 -50.99
N LYS A 66 -39.51 -3.35 -50.13
CA LYS A 66 -39.41 -4.82 -50.35
C LYS A 66 -40.03 -5.26 -51.67
N CYS A 67 -41.14 -4.69 -52.03
CA CYS A 67 -41.84 -4.96 -53.27
C CYS A 67 -41.01 -4.53 -54.49
N LEU A 68 -40.52 -3.29 -54.48
CA LEU A 68 -39.72 -2.72 -55.58
C LEU A 68 -38.41 -3.49 -55.78
N LEU A 69 -37.67 -3.81 -54.72
CA LEU A 69 -36.46 -4.60 -54.77
C LEU A 69 -36.72 -6.02 -55.27
N LYS A 70 -37.84 -6.67 -54.91
CA LYS A 70 -38.26 -7.97 -55.41
C LYS A 70 -38.58 -7.96 -56.90
N LEU A 71 -39.07 -6.84 -57.42
CA LEU A 71 -39.39 -6.64 -58.82
C LEU A 71 -38.17 -6.24 -59.65
N GLY A 72 -37.00 -6.01 -58.98
CA GLY A 72 -35.70 -5.76 -59.63
C GLY A 72 -35.34 -4.28 -59.77
N ALA A 73 -35.91 -3.40 -58.93
CA ALA A 73 -35.46 -2.01 -58.85
C ALA A 73 -34.00 -1.90 -58.42
N LYS A 74 -33.24 -1.00 -59.02
CA LYS A 74 -31.86 -0.76 -58.68
C LYS A 74 -31.76 -0.11 -57.28
N ILE A 75 -30.86 -0.65 -56.45
CA ILE A 75 -30.68 -0.18 -55.10
C ILE A 75 -29.67 0.99 -54.96
N ASP A 76 -28.80 1.15 -55.96
CA ASP A 76 -27.67 2.07 -56.01
C ASP A 76 -28.01 3.43 -56.67
N VAL A 77 -29.30 3.69 -56.92
CA VAL A 77 -29.79 4.95 -57.54
C VAL A 77 -29.62 6.11 -56.61
N ILE A 78 -29.35 7.28 -57.20
CA ILE A 78 -29.21 8.58 -56.50
C ILE A 78 -30.10 9.63 -57.16
N ASN A 79 -30.57 10.61 -56.41
CA ASN A 79 -31.31 11.77 -56.95
C ASN A 79 -30.36 12.93 -57.39
N THR A 80 -30.90 14.02 -57.87
CA THR A 80 -30.13 15.21 -58.32
C THR A 80 -29.32 15.88 -57.21
N GLN A 81 -29.70 15.66 -55.94
CA GLN A 81 -28.95 16.12 -54.77
C GLN A 81 -27.84 15.13 -54.37
N ASN A 82 -27.59 14.10 -55.16
CA ASN A 82 -26.66 13.01 -54.87
C ASN A 82 -27.00 12.19 -53.60
N HIS A 83 -28.31 12.14 -53.24
CA HIS A 83 -28.81 11.33 -52.12
C HIS A 83 -29.34 10.00 -52.67
N GLY A 84 -28.80 8.91 -52.19
CA GLY A 84 -29.30 7.55 -52.34
C GLY A 84 -30.20 7.10 -51.18
N ALA A 85 -30.47 5.82 -51.13
CA ALA A 85 -31.32 5.25 -50.10
C ALA A 85 -30.84 5.50 -48.68
N VAL A 86 -29.52 5.39 -48.42
CA VAL A 86 -28.93 5.57 -47.08
C VAL A 86 -29.01 7.04 -46.62
N GLU A 87 -28.70 7.96 -47.49
CA GLU A 87 -28.75 9.40 -47.24
C GLU A 87 -30.19 9.87 -46.96
N LEU A 88 -31.16 9.40 -47.76
CA LEU A 88 -32.56 9.69 -47.50
C LEU A 88 -33.08 9.10 -46.19
N CYS A 89 -32.65 7.87 -45.80
CA CYS A 89 -32.94 7.29 -44.50
C CYS A 89 -32.32 8.15 -43.39
N ALA A 90 -31.10 8.64 -43.57
CA ALA A 90 -30.43 9.47 -42.56
C ALA A 90 -31.15 10.80 -42.38
N ILE A 91 -31.48 11.51 -43.45
CA ILE A 91 -32.24 12.78 -43.40
C ILE A 91 -33.57 12.61 -42.65
N ARG A 92 -34.25 11.49 -42.87
CA ARG A 92 -35.55 11.17 -42.24
C ARG A 92 -35.42 10.50 -40.87
N GLN A 93 -34.25 10.22 -40.42
CA GLN A 93 -33.98 9.47 -39.15
C GLN A 93 -34.73 8.10 -39.12
N SER A 94 -34.83 7.43 -40.29
CA SER A 94 -35.54 6.17 -40.44
C SER A 94 -34.66 4.99 -40.08
N ILE A 95 -34.36 4.82 -38.77
CA ILE A 95 -33.45 3.79 -38.25
C ILE A 95 -33.90 2.37 -38.66
N HIS A 96 -35.18 2.07 -38.62
CA HIS A 96 -35.72 0.75 -39.00
C HIS A 96 -35.45 0.38 -40.46
N LEU A 97 -35.36 1.37 -41.37
CA LEU A 97 -34.97 1.13 -42.76
C LEU A 97 -33.47 0.93 -42.89
N LEU A 98 -32.68 1.67 -42.14
CA LEU A 98 -31.22 1.44 -42.07
C LEU A 98 -30.90 0.05 -41.53
N GLU A 99 -31.57 -0.39 -40.46
CA GLU A 99 -31.44 -1.77 -39.91
C GLU A 99 -31.81 -2.80 -41.01
N TYR A 100 -32.90 -2.59 -41.73
CA TYR A 100 -33.29 -3.46 -42.85
C TYR A 100 -32.21 -3.51 -43.95
N PHE A 101 -31.63 -2.38 -44.36
CA PHE A 101 -30.57 -2.38 -45.37
C PHE A 101 -29.26 -2.95 -44.89
N ILE A 102 -28.94 -2.85 -43.57
CA ILE A 102 -27.80 -3.52 -42.93
C ILE A 102 -28.00 -5.04 -42.98
N ASP A 103 -29.22 -5.51 -42.63
CA ASP A 103 -29.55 -6.94 -42.66
C ASP A 103 -29.57 -7.49 -44.09
N LEU A 104 -29.99 -6.68 -45.10
CA LEU A 104 -29.98 -7.05 -46.52
C LEU A 104 -28.56 -7.30 -47.03
N ASN A 105 -27.59 -6.54 -46.53
CA ASN A 105 -26.15 -6.66 -46.82
C ASN A 105 -25.84 -6.68 -48.32
N ASP A 106 -26.47 -5.87 -49.10
CA ASP A 106 -26.29 -5.77 -50.56
C ASP A 106 -25.01 -5.05 -50.92
N ALA A 107 -24.21 -5.62 -51.82
CA ALA A 107 -22.94 -5.03 -52.27
C ALA A 107 -23.10 -3.67 -52.99
N GLY A 108 -24.26 -3.44 -53.65
CA GLY A 108 -24.59 -2.19 -54.32
C GLY A 108 -24.94 -1.07 -53.34
N LEU A 109 -25.23 -1.38 -52.06
CA LEU A 109 -25.59 -0.40 -51.02
C LEU A 109 -24.71 -0.53 -49.79
N PRO A 110 -23.45 -0.07 -49.82
CA PRO A 110 -22.56 -0.09 -48.68
C PRO A 110 -22.98 0.91 -47.58
N VAL A 111 -23.96 0.52 -46.73
CA VAL A 111 -24.67 1.41 -45.78
C VAL A 111 -23.69 2.20 -44.91
N TRP A 112 -22.71 1.50 -44.29
CA TRP A 112 -21.76 2.16 -43.39
C TRP A 112 -20.85 3.13 -44.11
N LYS A 113 -20.34 2.82 -45.31
CA LYS A 113 -19.53 3.76 -46.11
C LYS A 113 -20.31 4.99 -46.53
N ASN A 114 -21.58 4.83 -46.91
CA ASN A 114 -22.45 5.92 -47.29
C ASN A 114 -22.79 6.82 -46.11
N LEU A 115 -23.12 6.26 -44.93
CA LEU A 115 -23.32 7.04 -43.69
C LEU A 115 -22.07 7.82 -43.30
N LEU A 116 -20.89 7.20 -43.37
CA LEU A 116 -19.64 7.86 -43.04
C LEU A 116 -19.25 8.96 -44.07
N ARG A 117 -19.52 8.73 -45.35
CA ARG A 117 -19.38 9.78 -46.38
C ARG A 117 -20.31 10.97 -46.08
N PHE A 118 -21.56 10.66 -45.73
CA PHE A 118 -22.59 11.68 -45.43
C PHE A 118 -22.27 12.44 -44.15
N LEU A 119 -21.68 11.81 -43.15
CA LEU A 119 -21.14 12.47 -41.95
C LEU A 119 -20.01 13.48 -42.30
N SER A 120 -19.29 13.26 -43.37
CA SER A 120 -18.22 14.16 -43.87
C SER A 120 -18.68 15.19 -44.86
N SER A 121 -19.98 15.34 -45.07
CA SER A 121 -20.55 16.36 -45.96
C SER A 121 -20.26 17.78 -45.48
N ASP A 122 -20.14 18.72 -46.43
CA ASP A 122 -20.03 20.14 -46.11
C ASP A 122 -21.37 20.76 -45.65
N SER A 123 -22.48 20.02 -45.84
CA SER A 123 -23.81 20.40 -45.34
C SER A 123 -23.94 19.99 -43.86
N GLU A 124 -24.18 20.97 -42.99
CA GLU A 124 -24.36 20.74 -41.54
C GLU A 124 -25.55 19.81 -41.26
N GLU A 125 -26.69 20.01 -41.97
CA GLU A 125 -27.90 19.20 -41.79
C GLU A 125 -27.66 17.73 -42.13
N GLU A 126 -26.89 17.46 -43.19
CA GLU A 126 -26.52 16.13 -43.62
C GLU A 126 -25.59 15.44 -42.62
N ALA A 127 -24.54 16.15 -42.17
CA ALA A 127 -23.58 15.62 -41.22
C ALA A 127 -24.25 15.32 -39.86
N VAL A 128 -25.12 16.20 -39.37
CA VAL A 128 -25.93 15.98 -38.14
C VAL A 128 -26.81 14.76 -38.30
N SER A 129 -27.49 14.63 -39.45
CA SER A 129 -28.42 13.53 -39.71
C SER A 129 -27.70 12.19 -39.75
N ALA A 130 -26.57 12.10 -40.42
CA ALA A 130 -25.74 10.91 -40.48
C ALA A 130 -25.19 10.56 -39.08
N GLY A 131 -24.69 11.54 -38.35
CA GLY A 131 -24.14 11.35 -36.99
C GLY A 131 -25.16 10.76 -36.02
N LYS A 132 -26.39 11.29 -36.01
CA LYS A 132 -27.49 10.78 -35.17
C LYS A 132 -27.86 9.33 -35.50
N CYS A 133 -27.89 8.96 -36.78
CA CYS A 133 -28.13 7.59 -37.20
C CYS A 133 -27.00 6.66 -36.73
N LEU A 134 -25.75 7.07 -36.93
CA LEU A 134 -24.59 6.30 -36.46
C LEU A 134 -24.59 6.10 -34.94
N GLN A 135 -24.87 7.18 -34.18
CA GLN A 135 -25.00 7.12 -32.73
C GLN A 135 -26.07 6.10 -32.30
N THR A 136 -27.28 6.17 -32.91
CA THR A 136 -28.37 5.26 -32.56
C THR A 136 -28.07 3.81 -32.94
N LEU A 137 -27.50 3.58 -34.13
CA LEU A 137 -27.16 2.23 -34.61
C LEU A 137 -26.03 1.58 -33.81
N THR A 138 -25.12 2.37 -33.19
CA THR A 138 -23.99 1.86 -32.41
C THR A 138 -24.28 1.78 -30.91
N GLN A 139 -25.38 2.37 -30.43
CA GLN A 139 -25.76 2.35 -29.04
C GLN A 139 -26.14 0.92 -28.58
N CYS A 140 -25.64 0.49 -27.42
CA CYS A 140 -26.03 -0.77 -26.80
C CYS A 140 -27.46 -0.68 -26.25
N LYS A 141 -28.25 -1.73 -26.47
CA LYS A 141 -29.63 -1.82 -25.99
C LYS A 141 -29.71 -2.25 -24.51
N ALA A 142 -28.67 -2.93 -24.00
CA ALA A 142 -28.54 -3.34 -22.61
C ALA A 142 -27.10 -3.21 -22.13
N GLU A 143 -26.93 -3.02 -20.82
CA GLU A 143 -25.62 -2.90 -20.17
C GLU A 143 -24.85 -4.24 -20.29
N GLY A 144 -23.64 -4.18 -20.85
CA GLY A 144 -22.78 -5.37 -21.08
C GLY A 144 -23.05 -6.13 -22.39
N GLU A 145 -23.94 -5.64 -23.27
CA GLU A 145 -24.18 -6.22 -24.58
C GLU A 145 -23.23 -5.60 -25.63
N ILE A 146 -22.58 -6.46 -26.43
CA ILE A 146 -21.73 -5.99 -27.53
C ILE A 146 -22.62 -5.76 -28.76
N ASN A 147 -22.67 -4.51 -29.22
CA ASN A 147 -23.42 -4.18 -30.44
C ASN A 147 -22.65 -4.66 -31.69
N PRO A 148 -23.22 -5.55 -32.54
CA PRO A 148 -22.56 -6.10 -33.73
C PRO A 148 -22.15 -4.99 -34.75
N ASN A 149 -22.78 -3.84 -34.72
CA ASN A 149 -22.52 -2.72 -35.63
C ASN A 149 -21.17 -2.05 -35.34
N TRP A 150 -20.59 -2.22 -34.18
CA TRP A 150 -19.30 -1.66 -33.82
C TRP A 150 -18.18 -2.09 -34.76
N GLU A 151 -18.16 -3.39 -35.10
CA GLU A 151 -17.16 -3.95 -36.01
C GLU A 151 -17.36 -3.44 -37.44
N ALA A 152 -18.61 -3.32 -37.88
CA ALA A 152 -18.94 -2.81 -39.20
C ALA A 152 -18.52 -1.35 -39.40
N VAL A 153 -18.75 -0.48 -38.39
CA VAL A 153 -18.30 0.92 -38.38
C VAL A 153 -16.78 1.00 -38.43
N TYR A 154 -16.10 0.22 -37.59
CA TYR A 154 -14.65 0.16 -37.54
C TYR A 154 -14.05 -0.26 -38.90
N ASN A 155 -14.51 -1.39 -39.47
CA ASN A 155 -14.05 -1.94 -40.73
C ASN A 155 -14.34 -1.03 -41.96
N SER A 156 -15.39 -0.21 -41.86
CA SER A 156 -15.74 0.77 -42.89
C SER A 156 -14.94 2.10 -42.81
N GLY A 157 -13.99 2.20 -41.86
CA GLY A 157 -13.15 3.38 -41.67
C GLY A 157 -13.83 4.49 -40.88
N GLY A 158 -14.72 4.16 -39.93
CA GLY A 158 -15.46 5.14 -39.11
C GLY A 158 -14.56 6.03 -38.27
N VAL A 159 -13.54 5.44 -37.62
CA VAL A 159 -12.63 6.17 -36.72
C VAL A 159 -11.87 7.28 -37.43
N PRO A 160 -11.18 7.08 -38.58
CA PRO A 160 -10.53 8.16 -39.32
C PRO A 160 -11.48 9.24 -39.78
N VAL A 161 -12.72 8.87 -40.15
CA VAL A 161 -13.75 9.85 -40.56
C VAL A 161 -14.17 10.73 -39.38
N ILE A 162 -14.46 10.14 -38.22
CA ILE A 162 -14.83 10.91 -37.01
C ILE A 162 -13.66 11.80 -36.56
N VAL A 163 -12.43 11.33 -36.62
CA VAL A 163 -11.24 12.15 -36.32
C VAL A 163 -11.10 13.29 -37.35
N LYS A 164 -11.45 13.08 -38.63
CA LYS A 164 -11.49 14.15 -39.63
C LYS A 164 -12.56 15.20 -39.29
N VAL A 165 -13.74 14.78 -38.84
CA VAL A 165 -14.82 15.68 -38.32
C VAL A 165 -14.30 16.47 -37.11
N ALA A 166 -13.57 15.84 -36.18
CA ALA A 166 -12.96 16.53 -35.03
C ALA A 166 -11.92 17.60 -35.44
N LYS A 167 -11.20 17.39 -36.55
CA LYS A 167 -10.20 18.33 -37.10
C LYS A 167 -10.81 19.44 -37.91
N GLY A 168 -12.03 19.25 -38.47
CA GLY A 168 -12.72 20.17 -39.35
C GLY A 168 -13.41 21.29 -38.60
N ASN A 169 -13.76 22.34 -39.38
CA ASN A 169 -14.58 23.47 -38.92
C ASN A 169 -16.09 23.20 -39.06
N ILE A 170 -16.49 21.96 -38.98
CA ILE A 170 -17.89 21.55 -38.99
C ILE A 170 -18.55 22.02 -37.68
N ALA A 171 -19.85 22.38 -37.78
CA ALA A 171 -20.62 22.80 -36.61
C ALA A 171 -20.59 21.75 -35.47
N ASP A 172 -20.64 22.22 -34.22
CA ASP A 172 -20.58 21.37 -33.06
C ASP A 172 -21.78 20.41 -32.95
N ASP A 173 -22.93 20.79 -33.50
CA ASP A 173 -24.14 19.96 -33.59
C ASP A 173 -23.91 18.66 -34.40
N ALA A 174 -22.99 18.65 -35.36
CA ALA A 174 -22.60 17.46 -36.09
C ALA A 174 -21.49 16.66 -35.37
N LYS A 175 -20.61 17.34 -34.61
CA LYS A 175 -19.53 16.70 -33.85
C LYS A 175 -20.07 15.87 -32.69
N VAL A 176 -21.07 16.36 -31.96
CA VAL A 176 -21.63 15.72 -30.78
C VAL A 176 -22.09 14.29 -31.09
N PRO A 177 -22.98 14.00 -32.07
CA PRO A 177 -23.39 12.61 -32.35
C PRO A 177 -22.27 11.75 -32.92
N ALA A 178 -21.30 12.32 -33.66
CA ALA A 178 -20.13 11.61 -34.14
C ALA A 178 -19.23 11.15 -32.98
N PHE A 179 -19.05 11.99 -31.95
CA PHE A 179 -18.25 11.64 -30.77
C PHE A 179 -18.95 10.62 -29.88
N HIS A 180 -20.27 10.67 -29.74
CA HIS A 180 -21.03 9.59 -29.11
C HIS A 180 -20.85 8.25 -29.85
N THR A 181 -20.85 8.26 -31.19
CA THR A 181 -20.54 7.07 -31.98
C THR A 181 -19.16 6.53 -31.66
N LEU A 182 -18.14 7.41 -31.56
CA LEU A 182 -16.78 7.01 -31.21
C LEU A 182 -16.71 6.43 -29.80
N LEU A 183 -17.38 7.05 -28.82
CA LEU A 183 -17.44 6.57 -27.44
C LEU A 183 -18.12 5.20 -27.33
N ASN A 184 -19.14 4.94 -28.15
CA ASN A 184 -19.81 3.63 -28.19
C ASN A 184 -18.87 2.50 -28.62
N ILE A 185 -17.80 2.81 -29.39
CA ILE A 185 -16.87 1.79 -29.93
C ILE A 185 -15.45 1.85 -29.31
N ILE A 186 -15.14 2.83 -28.45
CA ILE A 186 -13.78 3.14 -27.96
C ILE A 186 -13.20 2.08 -27.02
N GLU A 187 -14.02 1.20 -26.45
CA GLU A 187 -13.53 0.13 -25.56
C GLU A 187 -12.53 -0.82 -26.25
N ARG A 188 -12.60 -0.92 -27.57
CA ARG A 188 -11.72 -1.78 -28.35
C ARG A 188 -10.33 -1.18 -28.53
N SER A 189 -9.29 -1.98 -28.30
CA SER A 189 -7.88 -1.57 -28.46
C SER A 189 -7.56 -1.06 -29.87
N GLU A 190 -8.12 -1.70 -30.89
CA GLU A 190 -7.91 -1.36 -32.30
C GLU A 190 -8.48 0.04 -32.64
N VAL A 191 -9.59 0.42 -32.00
CA VAL A 191 -10.18 1.75 -32.15
C VAL A 191 -9.26 2.81 -31.53
N LYS A 192 -8.74 2.57 -30.33
CA LYS A 192 -7.79 3.49 -29.67
C LYS A 192 -6.53 3.67 -30.52
N GLU A 193 -6.00 2.60 -31.12
CA GLU A 193 -4.85 2.66 -32.04
C GLU A 193 -5.15 3.45 -33.32
N GLN A 194 -6.35 3.31 -33.91
CA GLN A 194 -6.75 4.11 -35.06
C GLN A 194 -6.94 5.60 -34.73
N ILE A 195 -7.46 5.93 -33.54
CA ILE A 195 -7.55 7.34 -33.10
C ILE A 195 -6.16 7.95 -33.07
N LEU A 196 -5.19 7.20 -32.52
CA LEU A 196 -3.81 7.63 -32.43
C LEU A 196 -3.18 7.85 -33.81
N SER A 197 -3.20 6.81 -34.66
CA SER A 197 -2.61 6.86 -36.02
C SER A 197 -3.25 7.92 -36.91
N SER A 198 -4.52 8.25 -36.68
CA SER A 198 -5.23 9.32 -37.35
C SER A 198 -4.94 10.70 -36.76
N GLY A 199 -4.10 10.83 -35.71
CA GLY A 199 -3.79 12.08 -35.02
C GLY A 199 -5.01 12.68 -34.30
N GLY A 200 -5.83 11.81 -33.69
CA GLY A 200 -7.04 12.19 -32.96
C GLY A 200 -6.73 12.88 -31.64
N ILE A 201 -5.69 12.47 -30.91
CA ILE A 201 -5.30 13.07 -29.61
C ILE A 201 -5.18 14.60 -29.74
N GLN A 202 -4.41 15.08 -30.72
CA GLN A 202 -4.26 16.52 -30.93
C GLN A 202 -5.57 17.21 -31.30
N ALA A 203 -6.44 16.54 -32.06
CA ALA A 203 -7.74 17.08 -32.44
C ALA A 203 -8.64 17.25 -31.21
N PHE A 204 -8.76 16.25 -30.36
CA PHE A 204 -9.57 16.31 -29.15
C PHE A 204 -9.01 17.29 -28.11
N ILE A 205 -7.68 17.39 -27.94
CA ILE A 205 -7.08 18.45 -27.09
C ILE A 205 -7.40 19.87 -27.59
N ARG A 206 -7.48 20.08 -28.91
CA ARG A 206 -7.89 21.39 -29.43
C ARG A 206 -9.36 21.68 -29.13
N LEU A 207 -10.22 20.67 -29.18
CA LEU A 207 -11.65 20.80 -28.89
C LEU A 207 -11.97 21.13 -27.43
N LEU A 208 -11.03 20.89 -26.50
CA LEU A 208 -11.13 21.38 -25.11
C LEU A 208 -11.22 22.93 -25.05
N LYS A 209 -10.90 23.63 -26.12
CA LYS A 209 -11.04 25.10 -26.23
C LYS A 209 -12.35 25.53 -26.88
N SER A 210 -13.25 24.60 -27.21
CA SER A 210 -14.56 24.93 -27.78
C SER A 210 -15.40 25.74 -26.79
N PRO A 211 -16.22 26.70 -27.25
CA PRO A 211 -17.17 27.37 -26.39
C PRO A 211 -18.40 26.52 -26.04
N VAL A 212 -18.60 25.38 -26.73
CA VAL A 212 -19.75 24.48 -26.53
C VAL A 212 -19.43 23.42 -25.49
N SER A 213 -20.18 23.41 -24.40
CA SER A 213 -19.99 22.52 -23.24
C SER A 213 -20.00 21.05 -23.65
N ASP A 214 -20.97 20.62 -24.46
CA ASP A 214 -21.14 19.20 -24.84
C ASP A 214 -19.95 18.70 -25.67
N THR A 215 -19.42 19.53 -26.56
CA THR A 215 -18.23 19.21 -27.36
C THR A 215 -17.01 19.06 -26.47
N VAL A 216 -16.84 19.93 -25.47
CA VAL A 216 -15.74 19.85 -24.50
C VAL A 216 -15.89 18.61 -23.63
N GLN A 217 -17.09 18.31 -23.15
CA GLN A 217 -17.36 17.13 -22.33
C GLN A 217 -17.01 15.85 -23.07
N LEU A 218 -17.51 15.68 -24.29
CA LEU A 218 -17.27 14.48 -25.09
C LEU A 218 -15.78 14.33 -25.50
N ALA A 219 -15.13 15.46 -25.84
CA ALA A 219 -13.70 15.45 -26.09
C ALA A 219 -12.89 15.04 -24.85
N ALA A 220 -13.24 15.54 -23.67
CA ALA A 220 -12.62 15.15 -22.40
C ALA A 220 -12.89 13.68 -22.07
N GLN A 221 -14.09 13.17 -22.35
CA GLN A 221 -14.45 11.77 -22.14
C GLN A 221 -13.64 10.84 -23.05
N ILE A 222 -13.48 11.19 -24.33
CA ILE A 222 -12.63 10.41 -25.27
C ILE A 222 -11.18 10.41 -24.78
N LEU A 223 -10.63 11.55 -24.38
CA LEU A 223 -9.27 11.65 -23.83
C LEU A 223 -9.13 10.86 -22.52
N LYS A 224 -10.12 10.92 -21.63
CA LYS A 224 -10.16 10.10 -20.40
C LYS A 224 -10.07 8.61 -20.69
N GLU A 225 -10.79 8.13 -21.72
CA GLU A 225 -10.76 6.71 -22.11
C GLU A 225 -9.42 6.30 -22.76
N LEU A 226 -8.78 7.20 -23.50
CA LEU A 226 -7.44 6.98 -24.04
C LEU A 226 -6.41 6.97 -22.93
N ALA A 227 -6.48 7.87 -21.95
CA ALA A 227 -5.54 7.96 -20.82
C ALA A 227 -5.48 6.69 -19.92
N THR A 228 -6.41 5.75 -20.06
CA THR A 228 -6.36 4.45 -19.38
C THR A 228 -5.19 3.58 -19.84
N VAL A 229 -4.62 3.85 -21.01
CA VAL A 229 -3.47 3.13 -21.57
C VAL A 229 -2.24 4.04 -21.53
N ARG A 230 -1.16 3.54 -20.96
CA ARG A 230 0.07 4.32 -20.71
C ARG A 230 0.63 5.02 -21.93
N ASP A 231 0.73 4.30 -23.06
CA ASP A 231 1.33 4.85 -24.30
C ASP A 231 0.51 6.04 -24.86
N TYR A 232 -0.81 6.00 -24.69
CA TYR A 232 -1.68 7.10 -25.11
C TYR A 232 -1.62 8.27 -24.13
N ALA A 233 -1.57 7.99 -22.82
CA ALA A 233 -1.35 9.01 -21.80
C ALA A 233 -0.01 9.75 -22.01
N ASP A 234 1.07 9.01 -22.34
CA ASP A 234 2.36 9.62 -22.70
C ASP A 234 2.23 10.60 -23.87
N GLN A 235 1.48 10.23 -24.90
CA GLN A 235 1.24 11.12 -26.05
C GLN A 235 0.34 12.31 -25.72
N GLU A 236 -0.65 12.15 -24.88
CA GLU A 236 -1.50 13.25 -24.41
C GLU A 236 -0.66 14.30 -23.67
N VAL A 237 0.23 13.86 -22.77
CA VAL A 237 1.13 14.75 -22.03
C VAL A 237 2.09 15.46 -22.98
N GLN A 238 2.69 14.75 -23.95
CA GLN A 238 3.54 15.35 -24.98
C GLN A 238 2.81 16.40 -25.84
N ASN A 239 1.50 16.25 -26.05
CA ASN A 239 0.66 17.20 -26.75
C ASN A 239 0.08 18.30 -25.85
N ASN A 240 0.62 18.49 -24.64
CA ASN A 240 0.23 19.54 -23.69
C ASN A 240 -1.23 19.46 -23.23
N ILE A 241 -1.75 18.28 -22.94
CA ILE A 241 -3.11 18.10 -22.41
C ILE A 241 -3.29 18.79 -21.05
N ILE A 242 -2.32 18.67 -20.13
CA ILE A 242 -2.43 19.17 -18.75
C ILE A 242 -2.73 20.68 -18.68
N PRO A 243 -1.99 21.56 -19.37
CA PRO A 243 -2.36 22.97 -19.43
C PRO A 243 -3.75 23.22 -20.06
N SER A 244 -4.16 22.37 -21.02
CA SER A 244 -5.47 22.52 -21.67
C SER A 244 -6.60 22.18 -20.70
N LEU A 245 -6.47 21.09 -19.92
CA LEU A 245 -7.41 20.70 -18.87
C LEU A 245 -7.51 21.79 -17.78
N LEU A 246 -6.36 22.35 -17.34
CA LEU A 246 -6.35 23.45 -16.39
C LEU A 246 -7.11 24.68 -16.88
N ASN A 247 -7.01 25.01 -18.18
CA ASN A 247 -7.76 26.13 -18.75
C ASN A 247 -9.26 25.87 -18.75
N VAL A 248 -9.71 24.65 -19.02
CA VAL A 248 -11.14 24.28 -18.93
C VAL A 248 -11.64 24.37 -17.49
N MET A 249 -10.84 23.90 -16.50
CA MET A 249 -11.19 24.06 -15.08
C MET A 249 -11.40 25.54 -14.71
N LYS A 250 -10.58 26.48 -15.26
CA LYS A 250 -10.70 27.91 -15.01
C LYS A 250 -11.87 28.57 -15.74
N ALA A 251 -12.35 27.96 -16.81
CA ALA A 251 -13.45 28.50 -17.61
C ALA A 251 -14.83 28.35 -16.96
N ASN A 252 -14.92 27.75 -15.78
CA ASN A 252 -16.14 27.53 -14.98
C ASN A 252 -17.29 26.91 -15.79
N MET A 253 -16.96 25.88 -16.56
CA MET A 253 -17.93 25.04 -17.26
C MET A 253 -18.73 24.20 -16.25
N GLY A 254 -19.85 23.63 -16.66
CA GLY A 254 -20.71 22.84 -15.77
C GLY A 254 -20.01 21.69 -15.05
N PRO A 255 -20.58 21.20 -13.92
CA PRO A 255 -19.98 20.14 -13.12
C PRO A 255 -19.76 18.83 -13.91
N GLU A 256 -20.58 18.56 -14.92
CA GLU A 256 -20.47 17.38 -15.78
C GLU A 256 -19.17 17.39 -16.59
N VAL A 257 -18.79 18.54 -17.15
CA VAL A 257 -17.49 18.72 -17.83
C VAL A 257 -16.34 18.55 -16.85
N LEU A 258 -16.47 19.14 -15.64
CA LEU A 258 -15.42 19.06 -14.62
C LEU A 258 -15.16 17.63 -14.14
N VAL A 259 -16.19 16.79 -14.08
CA VAL A 259 -16.05 15.35 -13.75
C VAL A 259 -15.12 14.68 -14.76
N GLU A 260 -15.38 14.86 -16.06
CA GLU A 260 -14.58 14.24 -17.12
C GLU A 260 -13.13 14.74 -17.12
N ILE A 261 -12.94 16.04 -16.86
CA ILE A 261 -11.61 16.66 -16.76
C ILE A 261 -10.81 16.11 -15.58
N VAL A 262 -11.44 16.01 -14.41
CA VAL A 262 -10.80 15.50 -13.19
C VAL A 262 -10.46 14.02 -13.32
N ASP A 263 -11.37 13.23 -13.88
CA ASP A 263 -11.14 11.81 -14.12
C ASP A 263 -10.03 11.59 -15.15
N CYS A 264 -9.97 12.42 -16.22
CA CYS A 264 -8.89 12.38 -17.21
C CYS A 264 -7.53 12.67 -16.55
N LEU A 265 -7.43 13.72 -15.72
CA LEU A 265 -6.21 14.02 -14.95
C LEU A 265 -5.82 12.86 -14.03
N GLY A 266 -6.80 12.24 -13.37
CA GLY A 266 -6.58 11.06 -12.53
C GLY A 266 -6.01 9.88 -13.32
N ASN A 267 -6.54 9.58 -14.50
CA ASN A 267 -6.07 8.48 -15.34
C ASN A 267 -4.66 8.75 -15.90
N ILE A 268 -4.37 9.99 -16.32
CA ILE A 268 -3.01 10.40 -16.71
C ILE A 268 -2.02 10.21 -15.57
N ALA A 269 -2.39 10.59 -14.33
CA ALA A 269 -1.55 10.42 -13.17
C ALA A 269 -1.28 8.94 -12.84
N GLU A 270 -2.29 8.08 -13.00
CA GLU A 270 -2.17 6.64 -12.75
C GLU A 270 -1.27 5.93 -13.75
N ALA A 271 -1.20 6.42 -14.98
CA ALA A 271 -0.42 5.82 -16.05
C ALA A 271 1.10 5.85 -15.78
N SER A 272 1.63 6.89 -15.11
CA SER A 272 3.08 7.01 -14.85
C SER A 272 3.39 8.02 -13.75
N SER A 273 4.41 7.69 -12.92
CA SER A 273 4.98 8.63 -11.94
C SER A 273 5.56 9.90 -12.58
N LYS A 274 6.05 9.83 -13.83
CA LYS A 274 6.48 11.03 -14.57
C LYS A 274 5.33 11.99 -14.81
N HIS A 275 4.14 11.47 -15.10
CA HIS A 275 2.95 12.29 -15.29
C HIS A 275 2.49 12.93 -13.99
N GLN A 276 2.58 12.22 -12.86
CA GLN A 276 2.31 12.79 -11.53
C GLN A 276 3.21 14.00 -11.28
N ASN A 277 4.50 13.90 -11.57
CA ASN A 277 5.45 15.01 -11.43
C ASN A 277 5.09 16.21 -12.35
N VAL A 278 4.67 15.94 -13.59
CA VAL A 278 4.24 17.03 -14.53
C VAL A 278 2.96 17.70 -14.01
N ILE A 279 2.00 16.92 -13.50
CA ILE A 279 0.76 17.44 -12.90
C ILE A 279 1.11 18.30 -11.67
N GLY A 280 1.94 17.81 -10.76
CA GLY A 280 2.36 18.53 -9.54
C GLY A 280 3.14 19.80 -9.83
N SER A 281 4.02 19.79 -10.84
CA SER A 281 4.82 20.96 -11.24
C SER A 281 4.02 21.99 -12.06
N THR A 282 2.82 21.64 -12.54
CA THR A 282 1.97 22.59 -13.30
C THR A 282 1.35 23.61 -12.36
N HIS A 283 1.85 24.85 -12.45
CA HIS A 283 1.44 25.95 -11.57
C HIS A 283 -0.08 26.19 -11.59
N GLY A 284 -0.69 26.14 -10.40
CA GLY A 284 -2.11 26.40 -10.20
C GLY A 284 -3.04 25.19 -10.44
N LEU A 285 -2.52 24.00 -10.78
CA LEU A 285 -3.37 22.82 -11.00
C LEU A 285 -3.86 22.24 -9.68
N ILE A 286 -2.96 21.92 -8.76
CA ILE A 286 -3.33 21.39 -7.42
C ILE A 286 -4.22 22.38 -6.66
N PRO A 287 -3.86 23.67 -6.53
CA PRO A 287 -4.79 24.65 -5.96
C PRO A 287 -6.14 24.73 -6.67
N GLY A 288 -6.14 24.60 -8.00
CA GLY A 288 -7.37 24.57 -8.80
C GLY A 288 -8.27 23.39 -8.43
N LEU A 289 -7.71 22.19 -8.30
CA LEU A 289 -8.44 20.99 -7.86
C LEU A 289 -9.00 21.16 -6.44
N VAL A 290 -8.23 21.73 -5.52
CA VAL A 290 -8.69 21.97 -4.13
C VAL A 290 -9.83 22.97 -4.10
N ASN A 291 -9.77 24.06 -4.89
CA ASN A 291 -10.83 25.06 -4.96
C ASN A 291 -12.16 24.49 -5.48
N LEU A 292 -12.14 23.44 -6.30
CA LEU A 292 -13.36 22.79 -6.78
C LEU A 292 -14.17 22.14 -5.63
N TYR A 293 -13.54 21.70 -4.54
CA TYR A 293 -14.26 21.21 -3.35
C TYR A 293 -15.14 22.29 -2.72
N GLU A 294 -14.66 23.53 -2.69
CA GLU A 294 -15.44 24.66 -2.15
C GLU A 294 -16.52 25.11 -3.10
N ALA A 295 -16.20 25.21 -4.39
CA ALA A 295 -17.12 25.70 -5.39
C ALA A 295 -18.32 24.76 -5.62
N HIS A 296 -18.11 23.44 -5.52
CA HIS A 296 -19.09 22.41 -5.88
C HIS A 296 -19.46 21.48 -4.72
N GLN A 297 -19.66 22.00 -3.50
CA GLN A 297 -19.95 21.21 -2.29
C GLN A 297 -21.18 20.29 -2.38
N LYS A 298 -22.10 20.53 -3.31
CA LYS A 298 -23.36 19.78 -3.46
C LYS A 298 -23.28 18.70 -4.54
N ASP A 299 -22.31 18.78 -5.42
CA ASP A 299 -22.15 17.83 -6.52
C ASP A 299 -21.37 16.58 -6.08
N LYS A 300 -22.12 15.49 -5.86
CA LYS A 300 -21.54 14.25 -5.34
C LYS A 300 -20.64 13.55 -6.37
N ALA A 301 -20.97 13.65 -7.66
CA ALA A 301 -20.20 13.01 -8.73
C ALA A 301 -18.83 13.69 -8.84
N LEU A 302 -18.79 15.02 -8.88
CA LEU A 302 -17.55 15.77 -8.94
C LEU A 302 -16.69 15.58 -7.69
N LEU A 303 -17.29 15.58 -6.48
CA LEU A 303 -16.57 15.32 -5.25
C LEU A 303 -15.97 13.90 -5.18
N TYR A 304 -16.66 12.92 -5.73
CA TYR A 304 -16.16 11.56 -5.85
C TYR A 304 -14.95 11.48 -6.79
N SER A 305 -15.05 12.09 -7.97
CA SER A 305 -13.95 12.16 -8.94
C SER A 305 -12.75 12.94 -8.40
N LEU A 306 -12.99 14.05 -7.66
CA LEU A 306 -11.92 14.80 -7.00
C LEU A 306 -11.16 13.94 -5.98
N ASN A 307 -11.87 13.21 -5.11
CA ASN A 307 -11.21 12.31 -4.15
C ASN A 307 -10.34 11.27 -4.85
N LYS A 308 -10.86 10.66 -5.93
CA LYS A 308 -10.09 9.69 -6.72
C LYS A 308 -8.87 10.31 -7.40
N ALA A 309 -9.04 11.50 -8.00
CA ALA A 309 -7.93 12.20 -8.65
C ALA A 309 -6.85 12.60 -7.64
N VAL A 310 -7.23 13.15 -6.48
CA VAL A 310 -6.29 13.45 -5.38
C VAL A 310 -5.50 12.20 -4.99
N GLY A 311 -6.18 11.06 -4.80
CA GLY A 311 -5.51 9.81 -4.48
C GLY A 311 -4.54 9.34 -5.57
N LYS A 312 -4.96 9.36 -6.85
CA LYS A 312 -4.12 8.92 -7.97
C LYS A 312 -2.90 9.83 -8.20
N ILE A 313 -3.07 11.15 -8.07
CA ILE A 313 -1.98 12.14 -8.22
C ILE A 313 -0.99 12.06 -7.08
N SER A 314 -1.45 11.74 -5.86
CA SER A 314 -0.63 11.66 -4.65
C SER A 314 0.06 10.30 -4.46
N ARG A 315 -0.33 9.27 -5.20
CA ARG A 315 0.19 7.90 -5.01
C ARG A 315 1.70 7.83 -5.23
N ASN A 316 2.46 7.47 -4.20
CA ASN A 316 3.93 7.37 -4.21
C ASN A 316 4.68 8.67 -4.61
N ASP A 317 4.05 9.82 -4.47
CA ASP A 317 4.66 11.12 -4.77
C ASP A 317 4.55 12.06 -3.56
N ALA A 318 5.62 12.13 -2.77
CA ALA A 318 5.66 12.92 -1.53
C ALA A 318 5.48 14.42 -1.77
N SER A 319 5.91 14.94 -2.93
CA SER A 319 5.77 16.35 -3.28
C SER A 319 4.31 16.72 -3.55
N ASN A 320 3.61 15.88 -4.31
CA ASN A 320 2.20 16.08 -4.60
C ASN A 320 1.34 15.90 -3.35
N GLN A 321 1.64 14.90 -2.51
CA GLN A 321 0.98 14.71 -1.21
C GLN A 321 1.07 15.98 -0.35
N LEU A 322 2.29 16.51 -0.19
CA LEU A 322 2.51 17.73 0.59
C LEU A 322 1.80 18.93 -0.01
N SER A 323 1.88 19.11 -1.33
CA SER A 323 1.22 20.22 -2.01
C SER A 323 -0.30 20.20 -1.83
N PHE A 324 -0.97 19.06 -1.92
CA PHE A 324 -2.41 18.96 -1.63
C PHE A 324 -2.75 19.34 -0.18
N VAL A 325 -1.95 18.87 0.78
CA VAL A 325 -2.17 19.15 2.21
C VAL A 325 -1.94 20.64 2.52
N GLU A 326 -0.87 21.25 1.98
CA GLU A 326 -0.57 22.68 2.15
C GLU A 326 -1.66 23.58 1.57
N HIS A 327 -2.28 23.16 0.45
CA HIS A 327 -3.39 23.90 -0.15
C HIS A 327 -4.76 23.60 0.51
N GLY A 328 -4.78 22.79 1.59
CA GLY A 328 -5.95 22.62 2.44
C GLY A 328 -6.96 21.58 1.97
N VAL A 329 -6.55 20.53 1.25
CA VAL A 329 -7.46 19.45 0.83
C VAL A 329 -8.04 18.66 2.01
N THR A 330 -7.28 18.52 3.10
CA THR A 330 -7.60 17.64 4.23
C THR A 330 -8.93 17.96 4.93
N PRO A 331 -9.27 19.23 5.25
CA PRO A 331 -10.56 19.57 5.85
C PRO A 331 -11.75 19.20 4.96
N HIS A 332 -11.62 19.34 3.65
CA HIS A 332 -12.67 19.01 2.68
C HIS A 332 -12.90 17.49 2.63
N VAL A 333 -11.84 16.71 2.51
CA VAL A 333 -11.90 15.25 2.49
C VAL A 333 -12.46 14.72 3.82
N LYS A 334 -12.02 15.27 4.98
CA LYS A 334 -12.56 14.94 6.29
C LYS A 334 -14.07 15.17 6.36
N LYS A 335 -14.57 16.31 5.84
CA LYS A 335 -16.00 16.61 5.81
C LYS A 335 -16.79 15.57 5.01
N LEU A 336 -16.22 15.08 3.91
CA LEU A 336 -16.83 14.06 3.07
C LEU A 336 -16.85 12.68 3.74
N MET A 337 -15.85 12.32 4.55
CA MET A 337 -15.85 11.10 5.36
C MET A 337 -17.04 11.07 6.36
N ALA A 338 -17.48 12.22 6.83
CA ALA A 338 -18.61 12.34 7.76
C ALA A 338 -20.00 12.27 7.07
N THR A 339 -20.06 12.20 5.74
CA THR A 339 -21.34 12.14 4.99
C THR A 339 -22.03 10.77 5.14
N LYS A 340 -23.33 10.71 4.78
CA LYS A 340 -24.07 9.44 4.76
C LYS A 340 -23.91 8.65 3.45
N ASN A 341 -23.25 9.22 2.44
CA ASN A 341 -23.01 8.56 1.15
C ASN A 341 -21.79 7.64 1.28
N LYS A 342 -22.00 6.34 1.10
CA LYS A 342 -20.93 5.33 1.25
C LYS A 342 -19.82 5.49 0.22
N ASP A 343 -20.13 5.83 -1.01
CA ASP A 343 -19.12 5.97 -2.08
C ASP A 343 -18.21 7.17 -1.82
N LEU A 344 -18.80 8.29 -1.36
CA LEU A 344 -18.03 9.44 -0.91
C LEU A 344 -17.20 9.15 0.34
N GLN A 345 -17.71 8.37 1.29
CA GLN A 345 -16.92 7.95 2.44
C GLN A 345 -15.73 7.11 2.01
N ILE A 346 -15.95 6.10 1.17
CA ILE A 346 -14.89 5.20 0.70
C ILE A 346 -13.83 5.97 -0.07
N SER A 347 -14.23 6.81 -1.05
CA SER A 347 -13.28 7.60 -1.84
C SER A 347 -12.51 8.61 -1.00
N SER A 348 -13.15 9.20 0.04
CA SER A 348 -12.49 10.13 0.95
C SER A 348 -11.47 9.43 1.85
N VAL A 349 -11.81 8.27 2.39
CA VAL A 349 -10.89 7.46 3.19
C VAL A 349 -9.70 7.00 2.34
N GLU A 350 -9.94 6.62 1.08
CA GLU A 350 -8.88 6.24 0.15
C GLU A 350 -7.96 7.43 -0.19
N ALA A 351 -8.51 8.63 -0.36
CA ALA A 351 -7.71 9.84 -0.55
C ALA A 351 -6.82 10.13 0.66
N ILE A 352 -7.34 10.02 1.89
CA ILE A 352 -6.53 10.16 3.12
C ILE A 352 -5.44 9.10 3.19
N HIS A 353 -5.74 7.83 2.87
CA HIS A 353 -4.74 6.76 2.82
C HIS A 353 -3.57 7.12 1.90
N LEU A 354 -3.87 7.54 0.66
CA LEU A 354 -2.84 7.84 -0.34
C LEU A 354 -2.09 9.16 -0.06
N LEU A 355 -2.71 10.12 0.61
CA LEU A 355 -2.05 11.34 1.08
C LEU A 355 -1.11 11.09 2.26
N ALA A 356 -1.40 10.11 3.11
CA ALA A 356 -0.60 9.77 4.29
C ALA A 356 0.49 8.73 4.01
N ASP A 357 0.45 8.03 2.85
CA ASP A 357 1.34 6.90 2.59
C ASP A 357 2.80 7.33 2.54
N LYS A 358 3.59 6.82 3.46
CA LYS A 358 5.06 7.00 3.58
C LYS A 358 5.55 8.47 3.64
N ASN A 359 4.73 9.38 4.15
CA ASN A 359 5.07 10.79 4.25
C ASN A 359 4.75 11.35 5.64
N ALA A 360 5.77 11.49 6.48
CA ALA A 360 5.62 11.94 7.87
C ALA A 360 5.04 13.36 8.00
N GLN A 361 5.32 14.26 7.05
CA GLN A 361 4.81 15.63 7.09
C GLN A 361 3.30 15.66 6.85
N THR A 362 2.83 14.93 5.86
CA THR A 362 1.38 14.84 5.57
C THR A 362 0.64 14.06 6.64
N GLN A 363 1.24 12.99 7.21
CA GLN A 363 0.69 12.26 8.35
C GLN A 363 0.40 13.21 9.52
N GLN A 364 1.39 14.02 9.91
CA GLN A 364 1.22 14.97 11.00
C GLN A 364 0.13 16.01 10.69
N ALA A 365 0.13 16.59 9.51
CA ALA A 365 -0.88 17.58 9.13
C ALA A 365 -2.30 17.00 9.07
N ILE A 366 -2.46 15.73 8.69
CA ILE A 366 -3.75 15.04 8.70
C ILE A 366 -4.19 14.74 10.15
N LEU A 367 -3.25 14.42 11.05
CA LEU A 367 -3.53 14.23 12.48
C LEU A 367 -3.97 15.53 13.15
N GLU A 368 -3.36 16.66 12.82
CA GLU A 368 -3.71 17.99 13.34
C GLU A 368 -5.17 18.39 13.05
N VAL A 369 -5.73 17.97 11.93
CA VAL A 369 -7.15 18.20 11.63
C VAL A 369 -8.08 17.17 12.28
N HIS A 370 -7.57 16.29 13.14
CA HIS A 370 -8.34 15.24 13.84
C HIS A 370 -9.13 14.32 12.90
N ALA A 371 -8.53 13.92 11.77
CA ALA A 371 -9.13 12.96 10.85
C ALA A 371 -9.10 11.53 11.42
N GLN A 372 -8.12 11.24 12.30
CA GLN A 372 -7.93 9.94 12.93
C GLN A 372 -9.16 9.49 13.74
N ASP A 373 -9.77 10.39 14.50
CA ASP A 373 -10.93 10.05 15.35
C ASP A 373 -12.11 9.54 14.51
N LEU A 374 -12.33 10.18 13.36
CA LEU A 374 -13.40 9.76 12.44
C LEU A 374 -13.09 8.43 11.76
N LEU A 375 -11.83 8.20 11.37
CA LEU A 375 -11.39 6.92 10.81
C LEU A 375 -11.52 5.78 11.83
N ILE A 376 -11.18 6.00 13.10
CA ILE A 376 -11.39 5.03 14.18
C ILE A 376 -12.88 4.70 14.32
N HIS A 377 -13.74 5.71 14.30
CA HIS A 377 -15.18 5.52 14.37
C HIS A 377 -15.70 4.69 13.15
N LEU A 378 -15.17 4.97 11.95
CA LEU A 378 -15.51 4.20 10.75
C LEU A 378 -14.99 2.76 10.84
N LEU A 379 -13.77 2.55 11.34
CA LEU A 379 -13.21 1.21 11.57
C LEU A 379 -14.09 0.36 12.50
N GLU A 380 -14.59 0.96 13.59
CA GLU A 380 -15.38 0.26 14.60
C GLU A 380 -16.83 -0.03 14.17
N LYS A 381 -17.44 0.85 13.37
CA LYS A 381 -18.88 0.80 13.05
C LYS A 381 -19.20 0.39 11.62
N ALA A 382 -18.33 0.62 10.67
CA ALA A 382 -18.53 0.21 9.30
C ALA A 382 -18.24 -1.29 9.12
N GLN A 383 -18.74 -1.85 8.03
CA GLN A 383 -18.47 -3.23 7.60
C GLN A 383 -18.06 -3.25 6.13
N GLY A 384 -17.33 -4.30 5.74
CA GLY A 384 -16.90 -4.50 4.36
C GLY A 384 -15.85 -3.50 3.91
N GLN A 385 -15.97 -3.00 2.69
CA GLN A 385 -14.94 -2.18 2.03
C GLN A 385 -14.56 -0.91 2.81
N LEU A 386 -15.54 -0.22 3.42
CA LEU A 386 -15.27 1.00 4.18
C LEU A 386 -14.43 0.72 5.44
N GLN A 387 -14.69 -0.39 6.14
CA GLN A 387 -13.89 -0.83 7.29
C GLN A 387 -12.43 -1.11 6.89
N ILE A 388 -12.26 -1.84 5.79
CA ILE A 388 -10.95 -2.20 5.23
C ILE A 388 -10.17 -0.93 4.86
N LYS A 389 -10.78 -0.02 4.08
CA LYS A 389 -10.13 1.23 3.67
C LYS A 389 -9.80 2.13 4.86
N SER A 390 -10.64 2.13 5.91
CA SER A 390 -10.36 2.86 7.15
C SER A 390 -9.16 2.29 7.90
N ALA A 391 -9.03 0.95 7.93
CA ALA A 391 -7.85 0.28 8.49
C ALA A 391 -6.57 0.66 7.74
N MET A 392 -6.62 0.63 6.40
CA MET A 392 -5.47 1.03 5.55
C MET A 392 -5.07 2.49 5.79
N ALA A 393 -6.04 3.40 5.83
CA ALA A 393 -5.78 4.82 6.08
C ALA A 393 -5.17 5.06 7.46
N LEU A 394 -5.68 4.40 8.49
CA LEU A 394 -5.14 4.47 9.84
C LEU A 394 -3.73 3.89 9.92
N TRP A 395 -3.47 2.76 9.24
CA TRP A 395 -2.14 2.16 9.19
C TRP A 395 -1.13 3.08 8.51
N ALA A 396 -1.52 3.72 7.40
CA ALA A 396 -0.71 4.72 6.74
C ALA A 396 -0.42 5.94 7.64
N LEU A 397 -1.41 6.40 8.43
CA LEU A 397 -1.23 7.50 9.39
C LEU A 397 -0.32 7.14 10.57
N ALA A 398 -0.33 5.88 11.02
CA ALA A 398 0.58 5.40 12.05
C ALA A 398 2.05 5.39 11.56
N GLY A 399 2.25 5.28 10.27
CA GLY A 399 3.58 5.31 9.65
C GLY A 399 4.52 4.29 10.27
N ASP A 400 5.72 4.73 10.66
CA ASP A 400 6.75 3.90 11.28
C ASP A 400 6.72 3.95 12.83
N ASP A 401 5.70 4.56 13.44
CA ASP A 401 5.55 4.63 14.89
C ASP A 401 5.00 3.30 15.45
N SER A 402 5.86 2.56 16.12
CA SER A 402 5.52 1.23 16.65
C SER A 402 4.47 1.27 17.78
N ASP A 403 4.40 2.35 18.53
CA ASP A 403 3.41 2.49 19.61
C ASP A 403 2.02 2.81 19.02
N GLU A 404 1.95 3.66 18.00
CA GLU A 404 0.72 3.93 17.27
C GLU A 404 0.23 2.69 16.49
N GLN A 405 1.14 1.96 15.82
CA GLN A 405 0.81 0.70 15.17
C GLN A 405 0.23 -0.32 16.16
N ARG A 406 0.79 -0.40 17.37
CA ARG A 406 0.27 -1.28 18.42
C ARG A 406 -1.13 -0.85 18.87
N ASN A 407 -1.32 0.42 19.19
CA ASN A 407 -2.63 0.96 19.58
C ASN A 407 -3.69 0.67 18.52
N LEU A 408 -3.31 0.80 17.27
CA LEU A 408 -4.18 0.51 16.13
C LEU A 408 -4.49 -0.98 15.98
N ALA A 409 -3.47 -1.83 16.07
CA ALA A 409 -3.63 -3.28 16.02
C ALA A 409 -4.54 -3.79 17.15
N GLU A 410 -4.44 -3.23 18.36
CA GLU A 410 -5.34 -3.52 19.49
C GLU A 410 -6.79 -3.12 19.21
N LYS A 411 -7.01 -1.98 18.52
CA LYS A 411 -8.35 -1.54 18.10
C LYS A 411 -8.93 -2.41 16.99
N MET A 412 -8.10 -2.85 16.03
CA MET A 412 -8.50 -3.78 14.97
C MET A 412 -8.84 -5.17 15.50
N LYS A 413 -8.23 -5.59 16.62
CA LYS A 413 -8.37 -6.91 17.24
C LYS A 413 -7.82 -8.05 16.38
N VAL A 414 -7.45 -9.13 17.02
CA VAL A 414 -6.86 -10.31 16.36
C VAL A 414 -7.75 -10.88 15.25
N GLY A 415 -9.07 -10.91 15.44
CA GLY A 415 -10.00 -11.46 14.46
C GLY A 415 -9.96 -10.73 13.12
N LEU A 416 -10.04 -9.39 13.12
CA LEU A 416 -10.00 -8.58 11.89
C LEU A 416 -8.63 -8.67 11.20
N LEU A 417 -7.53 -8.68 11.96
CA LEU A 417 -6.19 -8.85 11.39
C LEU A 417 -6.01 -10.21 10.70
N ILE A 418 -6.59 -11.27 11.26
CA ILE A 418 -6.60 -12.60 10.61
C ILE A 418 -7.47 -12.60 9.35
N GLU A 419 -8.60 -11.89 9.35
CA GLU A 419 -9.41 -11.70 8.13
C GLU A 419 -8.61 -10.99 7.04
N PHE A 420 -7.79 -9.99 7.39
CA PHE A 420 -6.90 -9.31 6.45
C PHE A 420 -5.87 -10.27 5.85
N VAL A 421 -5.21 -11.11 6.67
CA VAL A 421 -4.28 -12.13 6.17
C VAL A 421 -4.96 -13.15 5.26
N ASN A 422 -6.26 -13.42 5.44
CA ASN A 422 -7.04 -14.34 4.61
C ASN A 422 -7.70 -13.68 3.39
N SER A 423 -7.60 -12.37 3.24
CA SER A 423 -8.20 -11.62 2.13
C SER A 423 -7.56 -11.95 0.78
N MET A 424 -8.07 -11.36 -0.31
CA MET A 424 -7.45 -11.45 -1.64
C MET A 424 -6.51 -10.27 -1.95
N SER A 425 -6.39 -9.29 -1.04
CA SER A 425 -5.59 -8.09 -1.22
C SER A 425 -4.21 -8.24 -0.59
N GLU A 426 -3.15 -8.03 -1.37
CA GLU A 426 -1.76 -8.05 -0.91
C GLU A 426 -1.50 -6.98 0.17
N ASP A 427 -2.06 -5.77 0.02
CA ASP A 427 -1.93 -4.71 1.01
C ASP A 427 -2.50 -5.13 2.37
N LEU A 428 -3.62 -5.85 2.36
CA LEU A 428 -4.22 -6.38 3.59
C LEU A 428 -3.43 -7.53 4.18
N HIS A 429 -2.80 -8.38 3.37
CA HIS A 429 -1.87 -9.39 3.88
C HIS A 429 -0.73 -8.74 4.66
N TYR A 430 -0.18 -7.64 4.13
CA TYR A 430 0.87 -6.89 4.79
C TYR A 430 0.39 -6.28 6.12
N ILE A 431 -0.71 -5.50 6.10
CA ILE A 431 -1.27 -4.86 7.30
C ILE A 431 -1.65 -5.91 8.36
N GLY A 432 -2.28 -7.01 7.92
CA GLY A 432 -2.66 -8.10 8.80
C GLY A 432 -1.45 -8.78 9.46
N SER A 433 -0.41 -9.08 8.67
CA SER A 433 0.81 -9.71 9.20
C SER A 433 1.59 -8.78 10.12
N GLU A 434 1.79 -7.51 9.76
CA GLU A 434 2.47 -6.52 10.62
C GLU A 434 1.68 -6.28 11.91
N GLY A 435 0.36 -6.08 11.81
CA GLY A 435 -0.49 -5.89 12.98
C GLY A 435 -0.44 -7.09 13.96
N LEU A 436 -0.50 -8.31 13.44
CA LEU A 436 -0.32 -9.52 14.25
C LEU A 436 1.10 -9.60 14.83
N GLY A 437 2.12 -9.19 14.08
CA GLY A 437 3.52 -9.15 14.51
C GLY A 437 3.73 -8.18 15.68
N VAL A 438 3.18 -6.98 15.58
CA VAL A 438 3.25 -5.95 16.64
C VAL A 438 2.53 -6.42 17.91
N LEU A 439 1.37 -7.08 17.79
CA LEU A 439 0.67 -7.67 18.93
C LEU A 439 1.47 -8.84 19.54
N ALA A 440 2.11 -9.66 18.71
CA ALA A 440 2.89 -10.80 19.16
C ALA A 440 4.15 -10.41 19.95
N GLN A 441 4.69 -9.21 19.73
CA GLN A 441 5.79 -8.66 20.55
C GLN A 441 5.34 -8.23 21.94
N GLY A 442 4.05 -8.08 22.16
CA GLY A 442 3.45 -7.69 23.42
C GLY A 442 3.29 -8.85 24.43
N PRO A 443 2.27 -8.80 25.28
CA PRO A 443 1.99 -9.84 26.25
C PRO A 443 1.76 -11.21 25.60
N LEU A 444 2.22 -12.30 26.26
CA LEU A 444 2.01 -13.69 25.82
C LEU A 444 0.53 -14.07 25.58
N SER A 445 -0.40 -13.29 26.12
CA SER A 445 -1.83 -13.45 25.88
C SER A 445 -2.19 -13.27 24.40
N TYR A 446 -1.60 -12.27 23.72
CA TYR A 446 -1.85 -12.04 22.29
C TYR A 446 -1.32 -13.20 21.43
N GLN A 447 -0.11 -13.71 21.73
CA GLN A 447 0.42 -14.88 21.03
C GLN A 447 -0.53 -16.09 21.15
N THR A 448 -1.08 -16.28 22.36
CA THR A 448 -2.04 -17.36 22.63
C THR A 448 -3.38 -17.11 21.91
N GLU A 449 -3.86 -15.86 21.88
CA GLU A 449 -5.10 -15.46 21.20
C GLU A 449 -5.00 -15.67 19.69
N ILE A 450 -3.91 -15.20 19.06
CA ILE A 450 -3.64 -15.37 17.62
C ILE A 450 -3.60 -16.85 17.26
N ALA A 451 -2.92 -17.68 18.06
CA ALA A 451 -2.86 -19.12 17.83
C ALA A 451 -4.23 -19.80 17.99
N ASN A 452 -5.01 -19.45 19.02
CA ASN A 452 -6.35 -20.00 19.24
C ASN A 452 -7.36 -19.57 18.16
N ALA A 453 -7.18 -18.39 17.57
CA ALA A 453 -7.95 -17.90 16.43
C ALA A 453 -7.45 -18.46 15.08
N ASN A 454 -6.56 -19.47 15.09
CA ASN A 454 -5.98 -20.10 13.91
C ASN A 454 -5.19 -19.15 12.98
N GLY A 455 -4.53 -18.12 13.54
CA GLY A 455 -3.77 -17.13 12.75
C GLY A 455 -2.45 -17.67 12.18
N ILE A 456 -1.86 -18.73 12.78
CA ILE A 456 -0.55 -19.27 12.35
C ILE A 456 -0.64 -19.92 10.97
N HIS A 457 -1.68 -20.68 10.68
CA HIS A 457 -1.82 -21.40 9.41
C HIS A 457 -1.88 -20.46 8.18
N PRO A 458 -2.70 -19.40 8.15
CA PRO A 458 -2.68 -18.46 7.03
C PRO A 458 -1.34 -17.71 6.90
N LEU A 459 -0.68 -17.34 7.99
CA LEU A 459 0.67 -16.75 7.94
C LEU A 459 1.65 -17.70 7.24
N VAL A 460 1.72 -18.97 7.65
CA VAL A 460 2.60 -19.96 7.01
C VAL A 460 2.27 -20.15 5.53
N ARG A 461 1.00 -20.11 5.13
CA ARG A 461 0.59 -20.20 3.72
C ARG A 461 1.18 -19.10 2.87
N HIS A 462 1.23 -17.87 3.38
CA HIS A 462 1.74 -16.68 2.66
C HIS A 462 3.28 -16.58 2.63
N LEU A 463 4.03 -17.49 3.26
CA LEU A 463 5.48 -17.63 3.01
C LEU A 463 5.81 -17.97 1.54
N ARG A 464 4.81 -18.29 0.73
CA ARG A 464 4.92 -18.53 -0.72
C ARG A 464 4.59 -17.30 -1.58
N SER A 465 4.36 -16.15 -0.97
CA SER A 465 4.05 -14.93 -1.71
C SER A 465 5.23 -14.52 -2.59
N ASP A 466 4.94 -13.99 -3.79
CA ASP A 466 5.95 -13.43 -4.68
C ASP A 466 6.42 -12.02 -4.22
N LYS A 467 5.80 -11.47 -3.18
CA LYS A 467 6.10 -10.16 -2.62
C LYS A 467 7.04 -10.29 -1.42
N GLU A 468 8.29 -9.89 -1.60
CA GLU A 468 9.35 -9.99 -0.60
C GLU A 468 8.98 -9.30 0.71
N TYR A 469 8.36 -8.10 0.67
CA TYR A 469 7.95 -7.36 1.88
C TYR A 469 6.89 -8.10 2.71
N ILE A 470 5.96 -8.85 2.06
CA ILE A 470 4.97 -9.68 2.76
C ILE A 470 5.66 -10.86 3.41
N VAL A 471 6.57 -11.53 2.68
CA VAL A 471 7.31 -12.68 3.19
C VAL A 471 8.15 -12.28 4.41
N GLN A 472 8.85 -11.15 4.35
CA GLN A 472 9.64 -10.62 5.47
C GLN A 472 8.78 -10.32 6.69
N SER A 473 7.63 -9.66 6.50
CA SER A 473 6.67 -9.37 7.56
C SER A 473 6.20 -10.66 8.26
N ILE A 474 5.85 -11.67 7.47
CA ILE A 474 5.37 -12.96 7.97
C ILE A 474 6.46 -13.71 8.73
N ILE A 475 7.69 -13.77 8.20
CA ILE A 475 8.82 -14.41 8.86
C ILE A 475 9.03 -13.81 10.25
N ARG A 476 9.02 -12.47 10.35
CA ARG A 476 9.15 -11.75 11.63
C ARG A 476 7.98 -12.03 12.57
N THR A 477 6.76 -12.02 12.06
CA THR A 477 5.56 -12.32 12.84
C THR A 477 5.60 -13.75 13.41
N LEU A 478 5.95 -14.75 12.60
CA LEU A 478 6.12 -16.12 13.05
C LEU A 478 7.22 -16.23 14.11
N ARG A 479 8.33 -15.50 13.98
CA ARG A 479 9.39 -15.42 14.98
C ARG A 479 8.87 -14.90 16.31
N TYR A 480 8.12 -13.80 16.32
CA TYR A 480 7.53 -13.25 17.55
C TYR A 480 6.49 -14.17 18.18
N MET A 481 5.83 -15.01 17.41
CA MET A 481 4.89 -16.02 17.92
C MET A 481 5.56 -17.17 18.66
N CYS A 482 6.87 -17.39 18.47
CA CYS A 482 7.61 -18.53 19.01
C CYS A 482 8.11 -18.33 20.42
N VAL A 483 8.41 -17.09 20.80
CA VAL A 483 9.06 -16.77 22.08
C VAL A 483 8.51 -15.48 22.66
N GLY A 484 8.53 -15.38 23.98
CA GLY A 484 8.29 -14.15 24.73
C GLY A 484 9.60 -13.48 25.17
N VAL A 485 9.46 -12.37 25.91
CA VAL A 485 10.59 -11.64 26.51
C VAL A 485 11.46 -12.59 27.33
N GLY A 486 12.79 -12.46 27.23
CA GLY A 486 13.75 -13.33 27.91
C GLY A 486 13.88 -14.70 27.28
N TYR A 487 13.57 -14.87 26.00
CA TYR A 487 13.62 -16.16 25.30
C TYR A 487 12.75 -17.25 25.94
N ILE A 488 11.61 -16.88 26.49
CA ILE A 488 10.64 -17.84 27.00
C ILE A 488 9.95 -18.53 25.81
N PRO A 489 10.18 -19.84 25.59
CA PRO A 489 9.57 -20.52 24.45
C PRO A 489 8.06 -20.65 24.60
N HIS A 490 7.36 -20.65 23.47
CA HIS A 490 5.93 -20.95 23.37
C HIS A 490 5.71 -22.27 22.60
N PRO A 491 5.89 -23.44 23.23
CA PRO A 491 5.94 -24.73 22.54
C PRO A 491 4.71 -25.03 21.69
N LYS A 492 3.52 -24.60 22.16
CA LYS A 492 2.28 -24.79 21.40
C LYS A 492 2.34 -24.09 20.03
N ASN A 493 2.81 -22.84 19.97
CA ASN A 493 2.90 -22.08 18.72
C ASN A 493 4.03 -22.64 17.84
N GLN A 494 5.18 -22.97 18.42
CA GLN A 494 6.29 -23.63 17.71
C GLN A 494 5.81 -24.91 17.02
N ASN A 495 5.09 -25.78 17.72
CA ASN A 495 4.52 -27.00 17.16
C ASN A 495 3.46 -26.72 16.08
N MET A 496 2.63 -25.69 16.25
CA MET A 496 1.66 -25.30 15.21
C MET A 496 2.34 -24.84 13.91
N ILE A 497 3.47 -24.12 14.01
CA ILE A 497 4.26 -23.71 12.84
C ILE A 497 4.85 -24.93 12.14
N SER A 498 5.44 -25.90 12.89
CA SER A 498 5.95 -27.15 12.32
C SER A 498 4.85 -27.97 11.66
N HIS A 499 3.72 -28.22 12.33
CA HIS A 499 2.58 -28.94 11.76
C HIS A 499 1.99 -28.28 10.51
N SER A 500 2.06 -26.93 10.40
CA SER A 500 1.66 -26.18 9.21
C SER A 500 2.72 -26.23 8.10
N ARG A 501 3.79 -27.02 8.24
CA ARG A 501 4.94 -27.10 7.33
C ARG A 501 5.81 -25.84 7.28
N GLY A 502 5.72 -24.96 8.29
CA GLY A 502 6.49 -23.71 8.35
C GLY A 502 7.99 -23.93 8.30
N ILE A 503 8.49 -24.98 8.98
CA ILE A 503 9.92 -25.35 9.00
C ILE A 503 10.45 -25.58 7.58
N LYS A 504 9.73 -26.36 6.77
CA LYS A 504 10.14 -26.67 5.38
C LYS A 504 10.18 -25.41 4.51
N PHE A 505 9.20 -24.49 4.66
CA PHE A 505 9.20 -23.24 3.93
C PHE A 505 10.32 -22.29 4.36
N LEU A 506 10.57 -22.18 5.66
CA LEU A 506 11.67 -21.36 6.19
C LEU A 506 13.03 -21.89 5.71
N ILE A 507 13.26 -23.20 5.70
CA ILE A 507 14.49 -23.79 5.15
C ILE A 507 14.60 -23.49 3.65
N ALA A 508 13.52 -23.66 2.90
CA ALA A 508 13.51 -23.35 1.46
C ALA A 508 13.81 -21.87 1.18
N LEU A 509 13.26 -20.93 1.97
CA LEU A 509 13.55 -19.50 1.86
C LEU A 509 15.01 -19.20 2.21
N MET A 510 15.55 -19.80 3.28
CA MET A 510 16.95 -19.65 3.68
C MET A 510 17.92 -20.10 2.56
N VAL A 511 17.54 -21.14 1.78
CA VAL A 511 18.40 -21.75 0.78
C VAL A 511 18.26 -21.13 -0.60
N HIS A 512 17.03 -20.80 -1.01
CA HIS A 512 16.70 -20.47 -2.40
C HIS A 512 16.22 -19.03 -2.63
N SER A 513 15.94 -18.24 -1.59
CA SER A 513 15.60 -16.83 -1.81
C SER A 513 16.73 -16.09 -2.52
N LYS A 514 16.40 -15.12 -3.36
CA LYS A 514 17.37 -14.21 -3.99
C LYS A 514 17.77 -13.07 -3.04
N ASP A 515 16.91 -12.74 -2.10
CA ASP A 515 17.13 -11.70 -1.10
C ASP A 515 17.87 -12.29 0.11
N GLU A 516 19.08 -11.78 0.40
CA GLU A 516 19.90 -12.21 1.52
C GLU A 516 19.25 -11.91 2.89
N ILE A 517 18.42 -10.85 2.96
CA ILE A 517 17.66 -10.53 4.18
C ILE A 517 16.63 -11.61 4.46
N ILE A 518 15.88 -12.07 3.44
CA ILE A 518 14.92 -13.17 3.60
C ILE A 518 15.65 -14.46 4.01
N GLN A 519 16.82 -14.72 3.44
CA GLN A 519 17.61 -15.89 3.81
C GLN A 519 17.98 -15.89 5.31
N VAL A 520 18.55 -14.77 5.77
CA VAL A 520 19.03 -14.66 7.15
C VAL A 520 17.88 -14.53 8.16
N GLU A 521 16.80 -13.83 7.83
CA GLU A 521 15.60 -13.74 8.65
C GLU A 521 14.90 -15.10 8.81
N SER A 522 14.92 -15.92 7.76
CA SER A 522 14.44 -17.30 7.80
C SER A 522 15.29 -18.16 8.73
N ALA A 523 16.63 -18.04 8.64
CA ALA A 523 17.57 -18.72 9.52
C ALA A 523 17.35 -18.34 11.00
N LEU A 524 17.19 -17.05 11.27
CA LEU A 524 16.91 -16.53 12.60
C LEU A 524 15.57 -17.07 13.15
N THR A 525 14.55 -17.11 12.32
CA THR A 525 13.23 -17.63 12.70
C THR A 525 13.27 -19.14 12.98
N LEU A 526 14.05 -19.91 12.22
CA LEU A 526 14.29 -21.33 12.51
C LEU A 526 14.92 -21.52 13.89
N GLY A 527 15.90 -20.68 14.27
CA GLY A 527 16.48 -20.68 15.61
C GLY A 527 15.43 -20.41 16.70
N TYR A 528 14.53 -19.46 16.50
CA TYR A 528 13.45 -19.14 17.46
C TYR A 528 12.38 -20.24 17.55
N VAL A 529 12.02 -20.86 16.42
CA VAL A 529 11.04 -21.96 16.41
C VAL A 529 11.58 -23.20 17.14
N SER A 530 12.89 -23.46 17.08
CA SER A 530 13.54 -24.58 17.74
C SER A 530 13.94 -24.30 19.20
N LEU A 531 13.84 -23.06 19.68
CA LEU A 531 14.31 -22.65 20.99
C LEU A 531 13.58 -23.41 22.10
N GLY A 532 14.33 -24.22 22.87
CA GLY A 532 13.78 -25.04 23.94
C GLY A 532 12.85 -26.17 23.46
N ASN A 533 12.84 -26.48 22.16
CA ASN A 533 12.02 -27.53 21.55
C ASN A 533 12.92 -28.49 20.76
N GLN A 534 13.30 -29.61 21.40
CA GLN A 534 14.26 -30.58 20.82
C GLN A 534 13.68 -31.28 19.59
N GLU A 535 12.37 -31.57 19.56
CA GLU A 535 11.72 -32.26 18.44
C GLU A 535 11.83 -31.43 17.13
N ILE A 536 11.60 -30.14 17.24
CA ILE A 536 11.73 -29.24 16.10
C ILE A 536 13.19 -29.05 15.68
N LEU A 537 14.11 -28.98 16.66
CA LEU A 537 15.53 -28.89 16.37
C LEU A 537 16.02 -30.14 15.62
N ASP A 538 15.56 -31.30 16.01
CA ASP A 538 15.87 -32.56 15.34
C ASP A 538 15.25 -32.62 13.94
N GLU A 539 14.04 -32.08 13.75
CA GLU A 539 13.41 -31.90 12.42
C GLU A 539 14.25 -31.01 11.51
N ILE A 540 14.75 -29.87 12.01
CA ILE A 540 15.61 -28.95 11.26
C ILE A 540 16.94 -29.64 10.92
N ASN A 541 17.62 -30.22 11.87
CA ASN A 541 18.94 -30.84 11.67
C ASN A 541 18.88 -32.10 10.77
N SER A 542 17.74 -32.79 10.73
CA SER A 542 17.55 -33.94 9.83
C SER A 542 17.26 -33.55 8.39
N ASN A 543 16.99 -32.26 8.11
CA ASN A 543 16.71 -31.77 6.76
C ASN A 543 18.02 -31.64 5.97
N ILE A 544 18.10 -32.27 4.79
CA ILE A 544 19.30 -32.33 3.95
C ILE A 544 19.77 -30.95 3.45
N ASP A 545 18.85 -29.99 3.32
CA ASP A 545 19.12 -28.67 2.82
C ASP A 545 19.60 -27.70 3.91
N PHE A 546 19.41 -28.06 5.20
CA PHE A 546 19.86 -27.26 6.32
C PHE A 546 21.33 -27.48 6.64
N SER A 547 22.09 -26.41 6.88
CA SER A 547 23.47 -26.45 7.36
C SER A 547 23.86 -25.14 8.02
N TYR A 548 24.52 -25.21 9.17
CA TYR A 548 25.09 -24.04 9.84
C TYR A 548 26.18 -23.34 9.01
N VAL A 549 26.86 -24.05 8.10
CA VAL A 549 27.85 -23.46 7.20
C VAL A 549 27.25 -22.30 6.37
N ARG A 550 25.97 -22.42 6.01
CA ARG A 550 25.28 -21.33 5.27
C ARG A 550 25.15 -20.07 6.15
N ILE A 551 24.71 -20.24 7.39
CA ILE A 551 24.55 -19.14 8.35
C ILE A 551 25.94 -18.54 8.69
N LEU A 552 26.96 -19.41 8.88
CA LEU A 552 28.32 -18.98 9.11
C LEU A 552 28.88 -18.15 7.93
N LYS A 553 28.53 -18.50 6.68
CA LYS A 553 28.91 -17.69 5.50
C LYS A 553 28.26 -16.30 5.52
N MET A 554 27.01 -16.19 5.98
CA MET A 554 26.32 -14.91 6.10
C MET A 554 26.97 -13.96 7.12
N MET A 555 27.76 -14.47 8.09
CA MET A 555 28.56 -13.65 8.99
C MET A 555 29.64 -12.83 8.25
N TYR A 556 29.92 -13.17 6.99
CA TYR A 556 30.91 -12.51 6.13
C TYR A 556 30.25 -11.84 4.92
N ALA A 557 28.94 -11.62 4.92
CA ALA A 557 28.23 -10.90 3.90
C ALA A 557 28.69 -9.42 3.80
N HIS A 558 28.42 -8.77 2.68
CA HIS A 558 28.73 -7.35 2.52
C HIS A 558 27.82 -6.46 3.34
N ASP A 559 26.56 -6.84 3.49
CA ASP A 559 25.54 -6.11 4.24
C ASP A 559 25.70 -6.35 5.74
N ASP A 560 25.84 -5.25 6.48
CA ASP A 560 25.99 -5.25 7.94
C ASP A 560 24.76 -5.82 8.65
N GLN A 561 23.56 -5.58 8.12
CA GLN A 561 22.32 -6.12 8.66
C GLN A 561 22.28 -7.66 8.53
N VAL A 562 22.67 -8.19 7.36
CA VAL A 562 22.76 -9.64 7.15
C VAL A 562 23.73 -10.26 8.13
N ARG A 563 24.92 -9.64 8.33
CA ARG A 563 25.93 -10.14 9.29
C ARG A 563 25.41 -10.15 10.72
N LEU A 564 24.76 -9.05 11.15
CA LEU A 564 24.20 -8.97 12.50
C LEU A 564 23.09 -10.01 12.74
N LEU A 565 22.18 -10.17 11.77
CA LEU A 565 21.11 -11.17 11.87
C LEU A 565 21.63 -12.60 11.83
N ALA A 566 22.69 -12.87 11.08
CA ALA A 566 23.34 -14.18 11.06
C ALA A 566 23.94 -14.51 12.44
N GLY A 567 24.59 -13.56 13.10
CA GLY A 567 25.05 -13.69 14.48
C GLY A 567 23.89 -13.97 15.46
N SER A 568 22.76 -13.28 15.26
CA SER A 568 21.54 -13.51 16.06
C SER A 568 20.94 -14.92 15.82
N ALA A 569 20.97 -15.42 14.58
CA ALA A 569 20.51 -16.77 14.25
C ALA A 569 21.39 -17.84 14.93
N LEU A 570 22.71 -17.71 14.81
CA LEU A 570 23.65 -18.61 15.49
C LEU A 570 23.46 -18.55 17.01
N ALA A 571 23.27 -17.36 17.58
CA ALA A 571 23.02 -17.20 19.01
C ALA A 571 21.71 -17.88 19.44
N ALA A 572 20.66 -17.84 18.64
CA ALA A 572 19.39 -18.51 18.93
C ALA A 572 19.54 -20.03 18.96
N PHE A 573 20.24 -20.63 17.99
CA PHE A 573 20.53 -22.07 17.99
C PHE A 573 21.48 -22.49 19.10
N ALA A 574 22.50 -21.68 19.39
CA ALA A 574 23.50 -21.94 20.41
C ALA A 574 23.00 -21.72 21.84
N TYR A 575 21.87 -21.05 22.01
CA TYR A 575 21.39 -20.61 23.33
C TYR A 575 21.07 -21.80 24.26
N ASN A 576 21.79 -21.87 25.35
CA ASN A 576 21.70 -22.96 26.36
C ASN A 576 21.80 -24.39 25.79
N ASN A 577 22.33 -24.56 24.58
CA ASN A 577 22.44 -25.84 23.91
C ASN A 577 23.91 -26.19 23.60
N ILE A 578 24.56 -26.96 24.48
CA ILE A 578 25.97 -27.31 24.34
C ILE A 578 26.23 -28.19 23.12
N SER A 579 25.28 -29.03 22.72
CA SER A 579 25.41 -29.87 21.53
C SER A 579 25.50 -29.04 20.27
N GLN A 580 24.59 -28.07 20.14
CA GLN A 580 24.59 -27.15 18.99
C GLN A 580 25.82 -26.22 18.99
N GLN A 581 26.25 -25.74 20.16
CA GLN A 581 27.50 -24.97 20.26
C GLN A 581 28.70 -25.76 19.73
N LYS A 582 28.81 -27.06 20.03
CA LYS A 582 29.88 -27.91 19.52
C LYS A 582 29.77 -28.11 18.01
N GLU A 583 28.59 -28.42 17.52
CA GLU A 583 28.34 -28.63 16.10
C GLU A 583 28.68 -27.39 15.26
N ILE A 584 28.23 -26.19 15.69
CA ILE A 584 28.55 -24.92 15.03
C ILE A 584 30.07 -24.67 15.06
N ALA A 585 30.74 -24.98 16.19
CA ALA A 585 32.19 -24.82 16.30
C ALA A 585 32.95 -25.79 15.37
N GLU A 586 32.51 -27.05 15.26
CA GLU A 586 33.06 -28.07 14.36
C GLU A 586 32.89 -27.69 12.88
N GLN A 587 31.80 -27.01 12.53
CA GLN A 587 31.56 -26.50 11.18
C GLN A 587 32.31 -25.17 10.84
N GLY A 588 33.17 -24.70 11.74
CA GLY A 588 34.09 -23.57 11.49
C GLY A 588 34.07 -22.48 12.55
N GLY A 589 33.01 -22.36 13.36
CA GLY A 589 32.88 -21.32 14.38
C GLY A 589 32.86 -19.90 13.80
N VAL A 590 32.91 -18.89 14.67
CA VAL A 590 32.93 -17.46 14.28
C VAL A 590 34.12 -16.78 14.97
N ARG A 591 34.88 -15.98 14.25
CA ARG A 591 35.96 -15.17 14.79
C ARG A 591 35.44 -13.94 15.51
N PHE A 592 36.11 -13.54 16.59
CA PHE A 592 35.72 -12.36 17.37
C PHE A 592 35.71 -11.09 16.53
N ASN A 593 36.63 -10.96 15.59
CA ASN A 593 36.69 -9.82 14.68
C ASN A 593 35.41 -9.57 13.88
N CYS A 594 34.54 -10.59 13.70
CA CYS A 594 33.23 -10.39 13.05
C CYS A 594 32.31 -9.49 13.86
N PHE A 595 32.47 -9.42 15.16
CA PHE A 595 31.63 -8.65 16.08
C PHE A 595 32.20 -7.24 16.36
N VAL A 596 33.52 -7.05 16.22
CA VAL A 596 34.18 -5.78 16.57
C VAL A 596 33.54 -4.54 15.90
N PRO A 597 33.22 -4.54 14.60
CA PRO A 597 32.57 -3.39 13.97
C PRO A 597 31.23 -3.04 14.62
N PHE A 598 30.46 -4.04 15.04
CA PHE A 598 29.18 -3.84 15.70
C PHE A 598 29.31 -3.42 17.16
N LEU A 599 30.25 -4.00 17.88
CA LEU A 599 30.52 -3.62 19.29
C LEU A 599 31.00 -2.18 19.43
N GLN A 600 31.63 -1.64 18.40
CA GLN A 600 32.16 -0.27 18.32
C GLN A 600 31.29 0.68 17.50
N SER A 601 30.15 0.22 16.97
CA SER A 601 29.24 1.03 16.14
C SER A 601 28.66 2.19 16.95
N ASP A 602 28.43 3.32 16.29
CA ASP A 602 27.70 4.45 16.88
C ASP A 602 26.21 4.10 17.08
N ASP A 603 25.68 3.14 16.30
CA ASP A 603 24.31 2.65 16.46
C ASP A 603 24.19 1.71 17.66
N GLU A 604 23.41 2.12 18.65
CA GLU A 604 23.13 1.36 19.87
C GLU A 604 22.43 0.02 19.60
N TYR A 605 21.68 -0.10 18.53
CA TYR A 605 21.03 -1.34 18.15
C TYR A 605 22.05 -2.41 17.75
N TYR A 606 23.04 -2.03 16.93
CA TYR A 606 24.15 -2.91 16.57
C TYR A 606 24.95 -3.32 17.80
N ARG A 607 25.32 -2.35 18.66
CA ARG A 607 26.06 -2.64 19.90
C ARG A 607 25.33 -3.61 20.82
N CYS A 608 24.02 -3.40 21.02
CA CYS A 608 23.21 -4.23 21.91
C CYS A 608 23.11 -5.69 21.42
N ASN A 609 22.82 -5.89 20.13
CA ASN A 609 22.73 -7.24 19.56
C ASN A 609 24.09 -7.95 19.56
N ALA A 610 25.15 -7.28 19.13
CA ALA A 610 26.50 -7.85 19.15
C ALA A 610 26.96 -8.18 20.56
N ALA A 611 26.68 -7.34 21.54
CA ALA A 611 26.97 -7.56 22.93
C ALA A 611 26.31 -8.84 23.48
N PHE A 612 25.04 -9.08 23.14
CA PHE A 612 24.35 -10.31 23.47
C PHE A 612 24.96 -11.54 22.77
N GLN A 613 25.26 -11.41 21.46
CA GLN A 613 25.80 -12.49 20.63
C GLN A 613 27.15 -12.99 21.17
N VAL A 614 28.09 -12.10 21.50
CA VAL A 614 29.41 -12.49 21.97
C VAL A 614 29.34 -13.22 23.31
N VAL A 615 28.36 -12.94 24.16
CA VAL A 615 28.16 -13.68 25.42
C VAL A 615 27.64 -15.10 25.15
N VAL A 616 26.66 -15.25 24.28
CA VAL A 616 26.03 -16.55 23.98
C VAL A 616 26.97 -17.42 23.16
N LEU A 617 27.68 -16.83 22.19
CA LEU A 617 28.57 -17.52 21.26
C LEU A 617 30.02 -17.66 21.80
N ALA A 618 30.32 -17.20 23.02
CA ALA A 618 31.67 -17.20 23.57
C ALA A 618 32.43 -18.53 23.51
N ARG A 619 31.73 -19.68 23.46
CA ARG A 619 32.33 -21.01 23.29
C ARG A 619 32.60 -21.38 21.82
N ILE A 620 31.97 -20.65 20.89
CA ILE A 620 32.07 -20.88 19.45
C ILE A 620 33.14 -19.97 18.84
N ILE A 621 33.58 -18.96 19.60
CA ILE A 621 34.64 -18.02 19.21
C ILE A 621 35.99 -18.63 19.64
N PRO A 622 36.83 -19.11 18.70
CA PRO A 622 38.06 -19.81 19.05
C PRO A 622 39.25 -18.88 19.32
N ASP A 623 39.21 -17.64 18.85
CA ASP A 623 40.30 -16.65 18.85
C ASP A 623 40.23 -15.63 20.01
N GLU A 624 39.34 -15.82 20.97
CA GLU A 624 39.20 -14.96 22.15
C GLU A 624 38.88 -15.79 23.39
N GLU A 625 39.35 -15.34 24.54
CA GLU A 625 39.01 -16.01 25.80
C GLU A 625 37.51 -15.86 26.11
N GLN A 626 36.84 -16.96 26.40
CA GLN A 626 35.41 -17.01 26.69
C GLN A 626 34.97 -16.05 27.82
N ALA A 627 35.81 -15.92 28.86
CA ALA A 627 35.53 -15.00 29.98
C ALA A 627 35.60 -13.52 29.52
N GLN A 628 36.57 -13.19 28.65
CA GLN A 628 36.79 -11.85 28.14
C GLN A 628 35.66 -11.42 27.18
N SER A 629 35.30 -12.28 26.21
CA SER A 629 34.16 -12.03 25.31
C SER A 629 32.87 -11.81 26.11
N SER A 630 32.63 -12.66 27.12
CA SER A 630 31.44 -12.53 27.97
C SER A 630 31.47 -11.23 28.80
N ALA A 631 32.62 -10.84 29.34
CA ALA A 631 32.75 -9.62 30.14
C ALA A 631 32.50 -8.34 29.28
N ILE A 632 33.03 -8.31 28.06
CA ILE A 632 32.82 -7.19 27.11
C ILE A 632 31.32 -7.05 26.82
N GLY A 633 30.65 -8.13 26.43
CA GLY A 633 29.22 -8.09 26.08
C GLY A 633 28.33 -7.71 27.26
N ILE A 634 28.58 -8.31 28.45
CA ILE A 634 27.77 -7.98 29.64
C ILE A 634 27.94 -6.52 30.04
N LYS A 635 29.17 -6.00 29.99
CA LYS A 635 29.43 -4.58 30.29
C LYS A 635 28.69 -3.66 29.35
N LEU A 636 28.80 -3.88 28.04
CA LEU A 636 28.09 -3.05 27.05
C LEU A 636 26.57 -3.06 27.23
N LEU A 637 25.97 -4.22 27.55
CA LEU A 637 24.53 -4.29 27.80
C LEU A 637 24.11 -3.47 29.03
N VAL A 638 24.93 -3.45 30.08
CA VAL A 638 24.61 -2.67 31.30
C VAL A 638 24.92 -1.18 31.08
N ASP A 639 25.97 -0.82 30.33
CA ASP A 639 26.23 0.55 29.92
C ASP A 639 25.06 1.12 29.10
N LEU A 640 24.48 0.34 28.19
CA LEU A 640 23.28 0.73 27.44
C LEU A 640 22.03 0.94 28.32
N LEU A 641 21.84 0.15 29.41
CA LEU A 641 20.76 0.42 30.36
C LEU A 641 20.93 1.73 31.10
N GLN A 642 22.18 2.20 31.28
CA GLN A 642 22.50 3.43 31.98
C GLN A 642 22.42 4.64 31.06
N ASP A 643 22.97 4.56 29.87
CA ASP A 643 23.32 5.70 29.04
C ASP A 643 22.34 5.98 27.90
N SER A 644 21.61 4.95 27.44
CA SER A 644 20.68 5.10 26.30
C SER A 644 19.45 5.94 26.67
N GLN A 645 19.05 6.80 25.76
CA GLN A 645 17.82 7.58 25.85
C GLN A 645 16.67 6.96 25.03
N SER A 646 16.94 5.92 24.26
CA SER A 646 15.95 5.25 23.41
C SER A 646 15.18 4.18 24.19
N ASN A 647 13.87 4.33 24.31
CA ASN A 647 13.00 3.32 24.91
C ASN A 647 13.14 1.96 24.23
N LEU A 648 13.38 1.94 22.92
CA LEU A 648 13.59 0.72 22.15
C LEU A 648 14.85 -0.01 22.61
N ILE A 649 15.97 0.71 22.73
CA ILE A 649 17.26 0.15 23.16
C ILE A 649 17.22 -0.27 24.61
N LEU A 650 16.60 0.53 25.49
CA LEU A 650 16.44 0.16 26.87
C LEU A 650 15.62 -1.13 27.05
N ALA A 651 14.55 -1.30 26.27
CA ALA A 651 13.76 -2.52 26.27
C ALA A 651 14.56 -3.71 25.73
N LEU A 652 15.30 -3.52 24.62
CA LEU A 652 16.13 -4.56 24.00
C LEU A 652 17.27 -5.00 24.93
N ALA A 653 17.98 -4.06 25.55
CA ALA A 653 19.06 -4.37 26.49
C ALA A 653 18.54 -5.11 27.74
N ALA A 654 17.39 -4.67 28.28
CA ALA A 654 16.74 -5.36 29.38
C ALA A 654 16.29 -6.77 29.00
N ASP A 655 15.78 -6.99 27.79
CA ASP A 655 15.41 -8.30 27.26
C ASP A 655 16.66 -9.18 27.06
N CYS A 656 17.75 -8.65 26.52
CA CYS A 656 19.03 -9.37 26.42
C CYS A 656 19.53 -9.80 27.79
N ILE A 657 19.44 -8.94 28.80
CA ILE A 657 19.81 -9.31 30.16
C ILE A 657 18.85 -10.38 30.72
N ALA A 658 17.55 -10.32 30.45
CA ALA A 658 16.61 -11.35 30.83
C ALA A 658 16.97 -12.71 30.23
N ARG A 659 17.35 -12.75 28.95
CA ARG A 659 17.83 -13.93 28.26
C ARG A 659 19.12 -14.48 28.94
N LEU A 660 20.08 -13.61 29.24
CA LEU A 660 21.34 -14.00 29.87
C LEU A 660 21.20 -14.44 31.31
N ALA A 661 20.17 -14.01 32.04
CA ALA A 661 19.87 -14.44 33.41
C ALA A 661 19.55 -15.95 33.53
N HIS A 662 19.17 -16.60 32.44
CA HIS A 662 18.93 -18.04 32.35
C HIS A 662 20.13 -18.85 31.90
N THR A 663 21.24 -18.21 31.54
CA THR A 663 22.43 -18.90 31.03
C THR A 663 23.27 -19.49 32.18
N ARG A 664 24.47 -19.99 31.88
CA ARG A 664 25.36 -20.57 32.85
C ARG A 664 25.62 -19.65 34.05
N ALA A 665 25.89 -20.29 35.19
CA ALA A 665 25.94 -19.69 36.52
C ALA A 665 26.86 -18.45 36.64
N GLY A 666 27.95 -18.37 35.88
CA GLY A 666 28.88 -17.22 35.94
C GLY A 666 28.32 -15.94 35.33
N VAL A 667 27.46 -16.03 34.29
CA VAL A 667 26.94 -14.88 33.57
C VAL A 667 25.97 -14.06 34.44
N PRO A 668 24.95 -14.64 35.10
CA PRO A 668 24.10 -13.90 36.02
C PRO A 668 24.88 -13.22 37.16
N ASN A 669 25.91 -13.88 37.72
CA ASN A 669 26.74 -13.27 38.74
C ASN A 669 27.53 -12.06 38.26
N ALA A 670 28.08 -12.12 37.02
CA ALA A 670 28.76 -10.99 36.40
C ALA A 670 27.81 -9.81 36.17
N ILE A 671 26.57 -10.06 35.67
CA ILE A 671 25.54 -9.05 35.51
C ILE A 671 25.22 -8.32 36.83
N ILE A 672 25.06 -9.10 37.92
CA ILE A 672 24.76 -8.56 39.24
C ILE A 672 25.92 -7.72 39.78
N SER A 673 27.17 -8.15 39.57
CA SER A 673 28.36 -7.48 40.10
C SER A 673 28.58 -6.05 39.53
N ILE A 674 28.00 -5.74 38.36
CA ILE A 674 28.11 -4.41 37.71
C ILE A 674 26.83 -3.56 37.86
N SER A 675 26.10 -3.77 38.95
CA SER A 675 24.95 -2.95 39.35
C SER A 675 23.73 -2.96 38.40
N ALA A 676 23.58 -3.99 37.57
CA ALA A 676 22.45 -4.09 36.62
C ALA A 676 21.09 -4.01 37.33
N ILE A 677 20.97 -4.51 38.59
CA ILE A 677 19.73 -4.42 39.38
C ILE A 677 19.31 -3.00 39.64
N ASP A 678 20.28 -2.10 39.86
CA ASP A 678 20.00 -0.68 40.13
C ASP A 678 19.38 -0.02 38.90
N PHE A 679 19.95 -0.22 37.70
CA PHE A 679 19.46 0.32 36.45
C PHE A 679 18.11 -0.30 36.08
N LEU A 680 17.96 -1.60 36.11
CA LEU A 680 16.70 -2.29 35.83
C LEU A 680 15.57 -1.86 36.79
N SER A 681 15.89 -1.61 38.08
CA SER A 681 14.90 -1.11 39.05
C SER A 681 14.39 0.28 38.71
N LYS A 682 15.27 1.17 38.19
CA LYS A 682 14.87 2.48 37.71
C LYS A 682 13.96 2.35 36.48
N LEU A 683 14.26 1.43 35.55
CA LEU A 683 13.47 1.17 34.36
C LEU A 683 12.05 0.65 34.64
N LEU A 684 11.79 0.06 35.83
CA LEU A 684 10.41 -0.26 36.26
C LEU A 684 9.52 0.99 36.39
N LEU A 685 10.09 2.17 36.52
CA LEU A 685 9.38 3.45 36.62
C LEU A 685 9.30 4.18 35.27
N SER A 686 9.83 3.62 34.20
CA SER A 686 9.78 4.21 32.85
C SER A 686 8.32 4.45 32.40
N PRO A 687 8.03 5.53 31.66
CA PRO A 687 6.72 5.76 31.07
C PRO A 687 6.37 4.70 30.02
N ALA A 688 7.36 4.14 29.31
CA ALA A 688 7.17 3.13 28.26
C ALA A 688 6.86 1.74 28.85
N GLU A 689 5.73 1.14 28.43
CA GLU A 689 5.27 -0.15 28.95
C GLU A 689 6.21 -1.30 28.59
N ASN A 690 6.77 -1.29 27.40
CA ASN A 690 7.71 -2.31 26.94
C ASN A 690 8.98 -2.32 27.81
N VAL A 691 9.52 -1.14 28.13
CA VAL A 691 10.71 -1.01 29.00
C VAL A 691 10.42 -1.59 30.39
N ARG A 692 9.27 -1.20 30.98
CA ARG A 692 8.85 -1.76 32.28
C ARG A 692 8.70 -3.26 32.25
N GLY A 693 8.10 -3.81 31.19
CA GLY A 693 7.87 -5.24 31.01
C GLY A 693 9.19 -6.03 30.94
N CYS A 694 10.10 -5.61 30.06
CA CYS A 694 11.42 -6.25 29.92
C CYS A 694 12.25 -6.14 31.22
N ALA A 695 12.29 -4.99 31.86
CA ALA A 695 12.99 -4.80 33.12
C ALA A 695 12.40 -5.66 34.25
N ALA A 696 11.08 -5.76 34.35
CA ALA A 696 10.41 -6.60 35.34
C ALA A 696 10.74 -8.10 35.17
N ILE A 697 10.80 -8.57 33.91
CA ILE A 697 11.13 -9.95 33.59
C ILE A 697 12.62 -10.22 33.90
N ALA A 698 13.53 -9.32 33.49
CA ALA A 698 14.94 -9.42 33.78
C ALA A 698 15.21 -9.52 35.27
N LEU A 699 14.61 -8.62 36.07
CA LEU A 699 14.72 -8.64 37.52
C LEU A 699 14.17 -9.93 38.15
N SER A 700 13.05 -10.46 37.62
CA SER A 700 12.46 -11.68 38.14
C SER A 700 13.38 -12.90 37.99
N TYR A 701 14.09 -12.95 36.87
CA TYR A 701 15.05 -14.05 36.62
C TYR A 701 16.36 -13.88 37.40
N LEU A 702 16.88 -12.65 37.50
CA LEU A 702 18.05 -12.36 38.30
C LEU A 702 17.77 -12.63 39.77
N ALA A 703 16.55 -12.43 40.27
CA ALA A 703 16.17 -12.69 41.67
C ALA A 703 16.27 -14.15 42.10
N TYR A 704 16.49 -15.12 41.21
CA TYR A 704 16.87 -16.49 41.57
C TYR A 704 18.28 -16.60 42.17
N ASN A 705 19.10 -15.54 41.95
CA ASN A 705 20.38 -15.43 42.65
C ASN A 705 20.19 -14.74 44.01
N HIS A 706 20.71 -15.35 45.10
CA HIS A 706 20.49 -14.81 46.46
C HIS A 706 21.02 -13.41 46.69
N ALA A 707 22.09 -12.99 46.02
CA ALA A 707 22.58 -11.61 46.15
C ALA A 707 21.61 -10.62 45.50
N ALA A 708 21.13 -10.93 44.29
CA ALA A 708 20.14 -10.15 43.60
C ALA A 708 18.78 -10.11 44.29
N GLU A 709 18.35 -11.27 44.87
CA GLU A 709 17.12 -11.38 45.64
C GLU A 709 17.12 -10.38 46.79
N ARG A 710 18.23 -10.33 47.57
CA ARG A 710 18.39 -9.41 48.70
C ARG A 710 18.40 -7.95 48.25
N GLN A 711 19.15 -7.63 47.19
CA GLN A 711 19.22 -6.27 46.65
C GLN A 711 17.83 -5.79 46.16
N LEU A 712 17.13 -6.60 45.38
CA LEU A 712 15.81 -6.29 44.85
C LEU A 712 14.77 -6.17 46.00
N LEU A 713 14.81 -7.06 47.00
CA LEU A 713 13.92 -6.98 48.17
C LEU A 713 14.11 -5.69 48.92
N ASN A 714 15.36 -5.27 49.13
CA ASN A 714 15.66 -4.00 49.81
C ASN A 714 15.14 -2.81 49.02
N LYS A 715 15.31 -2.80 47.68
CA LYS A 715 14.75 -1.76 46.81
C LYS A 715 13.23 -1.71 46.87
N CYS A 716 12.56 -2.85 46.82
CA CYS A 716 11.11 -2.93 46.98
C CYS A 716 10.62 -2.48 48.38
N ARG A 717 11.47 -2.63 49.40
CA ARG A 717 11.17 -2.10 50.75
C ARG A 717 11.31 -0.56 50.81
N SER A 718 12.31 -0.01 50.13
CA SER A 718 12.48 1.44 50.02
C SER A 718 11.39 2.08 49.16
N ASP A 719 11.04 1.44 48.01
CA ASP A 719 9.95 1.89 47.15
C ASP A 719 8.96 0.74 46.84
N PRO A 720 7.81 0.67 47.55
CA PRO A 720 6.81 -0.39 47.33
C PRO A 720 6.14 -0.38 45.97
N ILE A 721 6.26 0.72 45.16
CA ILE A 721 5.72 0.82 43.83
C ILE A 721 6.42 -0.18 42.92
N LEU A 722 7.73 -0.42 43.13
CA LEU A 722 8.51 -1.40 42.36
C LEU A 722 7.89 -2.81 42.46
N MET A 723 7.47 -3.20 43.65
CA MET A 723 6.82 -4.51 43.84
C MET A 723 5.48 -4.61 43.09
N LYS A 724 4.73 -3.50 43.00
CA LYS A 724 3.47 -3.47 42.23
C LYS A 724 3.73 -3.75 40.74
N PHE A 725 4.74 -3.12 40.16
CA PHE A 725 5.13 -3.37 38.76
C PHE A 725 5.69 -4.78 38.55
N LEU A 726 6.57 -5.27 39.42
CA LEU A 726 7.07 -6.65 39.36
C LEU A 726 5.93 -7.68 39.35
N LEU A 727 4.92 -7.52 40.22
CA LEU A 727 3.76 -8.40 40.24
C LEU A 727 2.86 -8.26 39.03
N ARG A 728 2.72 -7.05 38.48
CA ARG A 728 1.91 -6.80 37.28
C ARG A 728 2.42 -7.60 36.05
N TYR A 729 3.72 -7.55 35.81
CA TYR A 729 4.34 -8.19 34.65
C TYR A 729 4.71 -9.66 34.86
N ASN A 730 4.75 -10.14 36.11
CA ASN A 730 5.08 -11.54 36.46
C ASN A 730 3.89 -12.33 37.00
N LYS A 731 2.68 -12.10 36.48
CA LYS A 731 1.41 -12.69 36.98
C LYS A 731 1.39 -14.25 37.04
N LYS A 732 2.25 -14.94 36.31
CA LYS A 732 2.28 -16.41 36.24
C LYS A 732 3.57 -17.02 36.85
N ASN A 733 3.84 -16.73 38.11
CA ASN A 733 4.84 -17.42 38.95
C ASN A 733 6.30 -17.35 38.51
N LYS A 734 6.79 -16.20 38.09
CA LYS A 734 8.20 -16.05 37.70
C LYS A 734 9.08 -15.34 38.72
N LEU A 735 8.51 -14.94 39.84
CA LEU A 735 9.31 -14.47 40.99
C LEU A 735 9.66 -15.66 41.88
N PRO A 736 10.90 -15.75 42.38
CA PRO A 736 11.31 -16.84 43.30
C PRO A 736 10.38 -16.92 44.50
N PRO A 737 10.02 -18.12 44.96
CA PRO A 737 9.21 -18.30 46.18
C PRO A 737 9.82 -17.60 47.39
N GLY A 738 11.15 -17.69 47.56
CA GLY A 738 11.90 -17.03 48.63
C GLY A 738 11.73 -15.53 48.64
N PHE A 739 11.79 -14.89 47.45
CA PHE A 739 11.53 -13.44 47.29
C PHE A 739 10.11 -13.05 47.71
N LEU A 740 9.12 -13.83 47.30
CA LEU A 740 7.73 -13.60 47.68
C LEU A 740 7.48 -13.79 49.17
N ASP A 741 8.11 -14.80 49.78
CA ASP A 741 8.01 -15.05 51.22
C ASP A 741 8.74 -13.99 52.05
N GLY A 742 9.89 -13.53 51.57
CA GLY A 742 10.60 -12.39 52.15
C GLY A 742 9.75 -11.10 52.12
N TRP A 743 9.07 -10.87 50.98
CA TRP A 743 8.13 -9.70 50.87
C TRP A 743 6.91 -9.82 51.76
N ARG A 744 6.30 -11.00 51.88
CA ARG A 744 5.18 -11.27 52.80
C ARG A 744 5.59 -11.10 54.24
N HIS A 745 6.80 -11.60 54.61
CA HIS A 745 7.38 -11.44 55.95
C HIS A 745 7.61 -9.97 56.28
N TYR A 746 8.19 -9.20 55.34
CA TYR A 746 8.36 -7.75 55.47
C TYR A 746 7.05 -7.05 55.77
N LYS A 747 5.99 -7.29 54.98
CA LYS A 747 4.67 -6.70 55.21
C LYS A 747 4.07 -7.09 56.55
N ARG A 748 4.25 -8.29 57.03
CA ARG A 748 3.70 -8.77 58.27
C ARG A 748 4.38 -8.11 59.50
N ILE A 749 5.67 -7.87 59.38
CA ILE A 749 6.44 -7.26 60.50
C ILE A 749 6.28 -5.73 60.51
N GLY A 750 5.88 -5.10 59.40
CA GLY A 750 5.71 -3.65 59.30
C GLY A 750 7.01 -2.87 59.48
N LEU A 751 8.15 -3.41 59.01
CA LEU A 751 9.42 -2.68 59.06
C LEU A 751 9.34 -1.37 58.24
N PRO A 752 9.93 -0.26 58.70
CA PRO A 752 9.98 0.97 57.93
C PRO A 752 10.82 0.78 56.68
N PRO A 753 10.59 1.60 55.61
CA PRO A 753 11.38 1.57 54.42
C PRO A 753 12.87 1.84 54.73
N ILE A 754 13.76 1.24 53.93
CA ILE A 754 15.21 1.48 54.04
C ILE A 754 15.52 2.74 53.24
N GLU A 755 16.01 3.80 53.90
CA GLU A 755 16.53 4.95 53.17
C GLU A 755 17.90 4.63 52.59
N GLU A 756 18.08 4.86 51.30
CA GLU A 756 19.37 4.68 50.62
C GLU A 756 20.40 5.63 51.26
N GLY A 757 21.47 5.07 51.81
CA GLY A 757 22.59 5.80 52.40
C GLY A 757 22.64 5.92 53.89
N ARG A 758 21.61 5.46 54.65
CA ARG A 758 21.65 5.40 56.12
C ARG A 758 21.24 4.03 56.65
N ILE A 759 22.18 3.32 57.16
CA ILE A 759 21.89 2.17 58.02
C ILE A 759 21.50 2.77 59.36
N ASN A 760 20.24 3.04 59.57
CA ASN A 760 19.73 3.36 60.91
C ASN A 760 19.65 2.06 61.68
N LEU A 761 20.66 1.77 62.46
CA LEU A 761 20.58 0.82 63.56
C LEU A 761 19.58 1.40 64.55
N ILE A 762 18.28 1.03 64.41
CA ILE A 762 17.29 1.28 65.47
C ILE A 762 17.70 0.44 66.66
N ALA A 763 18.31 1.06 67.62
CA ALA A 763 18.50 0.44 68.94
C ALA A 763 17.11 0.01 69.43
N PRO A 764 16.98 -1.19 70.00
CA PRO A 764 15.71 -1.65 70.58
C PRO A 764 15.35 -0.70 71.74
N LYS A 765 14.19 -0.04 71.66
CA LYS A 765 13.64 0.73 72.78
C LYS A 765 13.42 -0.18 73.96
N GLY A 766 14.21 0.09 74.99
CA GLY A 766 13.86 0.01 76.41
C GLY A 766 13.31 -1.29 76.97
N ARG A 767 14.17 -2.08 77.54
CA ARG A 767 13.78 -2.79 78.78
C ARG A 767 13.85 -1.84 79.94
N PRO A 768 12.92 -1.85 80.93
CA PRO A 768 12.95 -1.00 82.04
C PRO A 768 14.17 -1.29 82.89
N GLU A 769 14.74 -0.21 83.44
CA GLU A 769 15.85 -0.19 84.40
C GLU A 769 15.52 -1.02 85.64
N THR A 770 16.35 -2.05 85.87
CA THR A 770 16.60 -2.54 87.24
C THR A 770 18.02 -2.12 87.60
N LYS A 771 18.07 -1.32 88.68
CA LYS A 771 19.27 -0.84 89.36
C LYS A 771 20.10 -1.97 89.96
N GLU A 772 21.40 -1.62 90.18
CA GLU A 772 22.41 -2.26 90.98
C GLU A 772 23.32 -3.28 90.21
N SER A 773 24.61 -3.30 90.33
CA SER A 773 25.66 -2.68 91.20
C SER A 773 26.98 -3.07 90.57
N ASP A 774 27.96 -2.20 90.73
CA ASP A 774 29.40 -2.41 90.87
C ASP A 774 30.06 -3.71 90.43
N SER A 775 31.08 -3.66 89.59
CA SER A 775 32.52 -3.77 90.02
C SER A 775 33.40 -4.26 88.86
N THR A 776 34.46 -3.46 88.69
CA THR A 776 35.86 -3.91 88.37
C THR A 776 36.04 -4.72 87.07
N GLY A 777 36.77 -4.28 86.14
CA GLY A 777 38.13 -3.99 86.04
C GLY A 777 38.77 -4.62 84.77
N ILE A 778 39.66 -3.91 84.22
CA ILE A 778 40.84 -4.32 83.46
C ILE A 778 40.83 -4.52 81.96
N VAL A 779 41.37 -3.44 81.41
CA VAL A 779 42.55 -3.27 80.52
C VAL A 779 42.39 -3.57 78.97
N SER A 780 42.60 -2.47 78.35
CA SER A 780 43.05 -2.27 76.90
C SER A 780 44.41 -3.04 76.66
N PRO A 781 45.06 -2.91 75.52
CA PRO A 781 45.04 -1.90 74.44
C PRO A 781 45.47 -2.31 73.03
N LEU A 782 45.69 -1.29 72.22
CA LEU A 782 46.66 -1.08 71.12
C LEU A 782 46.07 -1.24 69.75
N SER A 783 46.31 -0.40 68.84
CA SER A 783 46.97 0.89 68.60
C SER A 783 46.69 1.34 67.17
N VAL A 784 46.30 2.53 66.95
CA VAL A 784 47.01 3.69 66.51
C VAL A 784 47.90 3.40 65.25
N ILE A 785 47.59 4.04 64.20
CA ILE A 785 48.49 4.92 63.47
C ILE A 785 47.67 5.99 62.74
N GLN A 786 47.96 7.24 63.19
CA GLN A 786 47.69 8.49 62.57
C GLN A 786 48.72 8.79 61.50
N SER A 787 48.39 9.62 60.56
CA SER A 787 49.06 10.90 60.21
C SER A 787 48.60 11.34 58.87
N SER A 788 48.19 12.47 58.65
CA SER A 788 48.40 13.88 59.03
C SER A 788 48.39 14.72 57.75
N ASN A 789 47.49 15.71 57.78
CA ASN A 789 47.67 17.12 57.42
C ASN A 789 48.31 17.49 56.09
N SER A 790 47.75 18.40 55.33
CA SER A 790 47.61 19.85 55.59
C SER A 790 46.81 20.54 54.48
N GLN A 791 45.81 21.27 54.78
CA GLN A 791 45.70 22.76 54.82
C GLN A 791 46.19 23.48 53.58
N SER A 792 45.23 24.17 52.91
CA SER A 792 45.06 25.59 53.07
C SER A 792 43.99 26.12 52.10
N ASN A 793 42.95 26.74 52.68
CA ASN A 793 42.17 27.84 52.10
C ASN A 793 43.06 29.13 52.19
N PRO A 794 42.76 30.28 51.53
CA PRO A 794 41.52 31.00 51.62
C PRO A 794 41.12 31.88 50.43
N VAL A 795 39.84 32.23 50.34
CA VAL A 795 39.15 33.53 50.53
C VAL A 795 38.99 34.49 49.36
N LEU A 796 37.71 34.88 49.15
CA LEU A 796 37.11 36.16 48.73
C LEU A 796 37.32 36.59 47.26
N GLU A 797 36.39 37.28 46.59
CA GLU A 797 35.27 38.16 46.87
C GLU A 797 34.42 38.32 45.59
N GLU A 798 33.15 38.51 45.82
CA GLU A 798 32.17 39.44 45.28
C GLU A 798 32.31 40.14 43.93
N GLY A 799 31.18 40.26 43.28
CA GLY A 799 30.91 41.33 42.33
C GLY A 799 29.75 40.98 41.39
N GLN A 800 28.57 41.31 41.81
CA GLN A 800 27.38 41.93 41.23
C GLN A 800 27.53 42.42 39.78
N GLU A 801 26.51 42.17 39.00
CA GLU A 801 25.45 42.97 38.42
C GLU A 801 25.17 42.70 36.96
N THR A 802 23.98 42.29 36.75
CA THR A 802 22.90 42.78 35.84
C THR A 802 23.11 42.89 34.34
N VAL A 803 22.03 42.53 33.71
CA VAL A 803 21.32 43.13 32.57
C VAL A 803 21.38 42.40 31.22
N ARG A 804 20.23 41.78 30.94
CA ARG A 804 19.47 41.71 29.65
C ARG A 804 20.20 41.56 28.35
N SER A 805 19.86 40.57 27.62
CA SER A 805 18.90 40.58 26.51
C SER A 805 19.10 39.45 25.55
N SER A 806 18.02 38.77 25.26
CA SER A 806 17.59 38.29 23.93
C SER A 806 18.66 37.81 22.93
N GLN A 807 18.62 36.56 22.62
CA GLN A 807 18.27 36.08 21.26
C GLN A 807 18.44 34.59 21.18
N SER A 808 17.30 33.98 20.99
CA SER A 808 17.02 32.86 20.08
C SER A 808 18.19 32.43 19.21
N SER A 809 18.50 31.20 19.28
CA SER A 809 18.53 30.35 18.06
C SER A 809 18.89 28.92 18.40
N ARG A 810 17.98 28.07 18.03
CA ARG A 810 18.20 26.77 17.37
C ARG A 810 19.16 25.81 18.06
N LEU A 811 18.54 24.91 18.80
CA LEU A 811 18.97 23.51 18.79
C LEU A 811 17.71 22.70 18.47
N THR A 812 17.56 22.49 17.21
CA THR A 812 16.60 21.57 16.62
C THR A 812 17.22 20.18 16.56
N HIS A 813 16.46 19.26 17.07
CA HIS A 813 16.26 17.92 16.56
C HIS A 813 17.48 17.04 16.28
N ARG A 814 17.70 16.16 17.20
CA ARG A 814 18.43 14.91 16.95
C ARG A 814 17.87 13.79 17.84
N SER A 815 16.55 13.62 17.85
CA SER A 815 15.92 12.52 18.56
C SER A 815 15.07 11.60 17.67
N ASP A 816 14.87 11.98 16.39
CA ASP A 816 13.91 11.27 15.52
C ASP A 816 14.52 10.19 14.63
N SER A 817 15.86 9.97 14.70
CA SER A 817 16.49 9.03 13.77
C SER A 817 16.56 7.57 14.24
N LEU A 818 16.25 7.30 15.50
CA LEU A 818 16.47 5.97 16.08
C LEU A 818 15.23 5.06 16.14
N SER A 819 14.03 5.64 16.27
CA SER A 819 12.79 4.85 16.09
C SER A 819 12.54 4.42 14.64
N LYS A 820 13.19 5.12 13.69
CA LYS A 820 13.14 4.78 12.27
C LYS A 820 14.01 3.58 11.88
N SER A 821 15.00 3.21 12.70
CA SER A 821 15.99 2.21 12.31
C SER A 821 15.49 0.77 12.33
N GLN A 822 14.52 0.41 13.17
CA GLN A 822 13.99 -0.97 13.19
C GLN A 822 12.96 -1.27 12.09
N LEU A 823 12.22 -0.25 11.66
CA LEU A 823 11.20 -0.38 10.61
C LEU A 823 11.69 0.14 9.25
N SER A 824 12.66 1.07 9.24
CA SER A 824 13.27 1.62 8.01
C SER A 824 14.40 0.76 7.46
N MET A 825 14.96 -0.17 8.21
CA MET A 825 15.93 -1.15 7.72
C MET A 825 15.41 -1.96 6.53
N ASP A 826 14.08 -2.14 6.45
CA ASP A 826 13.46 -2.87 5.36
C ASP A 826 13.26 -2.05 4.06
N ARG A 827 13.48 -0.73 4.10
CA ARG A 827 13.14 0.16 2.96
C ARG A 827 14.32 0.77 2.20
N HIS A 828 15.53 0.82 2.80
CA HIS A 828 16.69 1.43 2.14
C HIS A 828 17.40 0.53 1.11
N SER A 829 17.16 -0.77 1.12
CA SER A 829 17.73 -1.68 0.11
C SER A 829 17.11 -1.55 -1.31
N GLN A 830 16.00 -0.85 -1.45
CA GLN A 830 15.37 -0.65 -2.77
C GLN A 830 15.83 0.62 -3.51
N GLN A 831 16.48 1.58 -2.84
CA GLN A 831 16.93 2.82 -3.51
C GLN A 831 18.38 2.80 -4.00
N SER A 832 19.19 1.84 -3.61
CA SER A 832 20.61 1.78 -4.03
C SER A 832 20.90 0.94 -5.28
N GLN A 833 19.89 0.34 -5.92
CA GLN A 833 20.08 -0.46 -7.15
C GLN A 833 19.80 0.28 -8.47
N SER A 834 19.41 1.56 -8.45
CA SER A 834 19.08 2.29 -9.68
C SER A 834 20.14 3.25 -10.22
N SER A 835 21.35 3.30 -9.66
CA SER A 835 22.36 4.30 -10.09
C SER A 835 23.73 3.76 -10.54
N LEU A 836 23.84 2.48 -10.89
CA LEU A 836 25.09 1.96 -11.48
C LEU A 836 24.79 0.94 -12.57
N LEU A 837 24.51 1.39 -13.79
CA LEU A 837 24.78 0.68 -15.04
C LEU A 837 24.63 1.65 -16.22
N GLN A 838 25.66 2.41 -16.50
CA GLN A 838 26.01 2.86 -17.84
C GLN A 838 27.54 2.78 -17.98
N ALA A 839 27.98 1.78 -18.67
CA ALA A 839 29.23 1.80 -19.44
C ALA A 839 29.17 0.71 -20.48
N ASP A 840 29.32 1.15 -21.70
CA ASP A 840 29.39 0.45 -22.97
C ASP A 840 30.39 -0.71 -23.01
N ILE A 841 30.15 -1.68 -23.89
CA ILE A 841 31.11 -2.21 -24.87
C ILE A 841 30.41 -3.30 -25.76
N PRO A 842 30.87 -3.56 -27.02
CA PRO A 842 30.06 -3.86 -28.18
C PRO A 842 30.07 -5.32 -28.69
N MET A 843 29.06 -5.62 -29.50
CA MET A 843 28.95 -6.52 -30.67
C MET A 843 30.04 -7.57 -30.94
N SER A 844 29.72 -8.83 -31.17
CA SER A 844 29.08 -9.45 -32.35
C SER A 844 29.19 -10.99 -32.35
N PRO A 845 28.69 -11.72 -33.33
CA PRO A 845 27.82 -12.90 -33.18
C PRO A 845 28.45 -14.23 -33.60
N SER A 846 27.81 -15.33 -33.23
CA SER A 846 27.89 -16.56 -34.02
C SER A 846 26.68 -17.49 -33.78
N GLU A 847 26.06 -17.79 -34.87
CA GLU A 847 25.06 -18.82 -35.12
C GLU A 847 25.50 -20.20 -34.65
N VAL A 848 24.60 -21.02 -34.15
CA VAL A 848 24.52 -22.45 -34.49
C VAL A 848 23.07 -22.96 -34.26
N ASN A 849 22.55 -23.55 -35.32
CA ASN A 849 21.37 -24.30 -35.62
C ASN A 849 20.73 -25.22 -34.57
N ILE A 850 19.39 -25.21 -34.66
CA ILE A 850 18.46 -26.24 -34.19
C ILE A 850 18.25 -27.27 -35.32
N PRO A 851 17.94 -28.53 -35.02
CA PRO A 851 16.82 -29.16 -35.70
C PRO A 851 15.80 -29.83 -34.76
N PRO A 852 14.56 -30.05 -35.25
CA PRO A 852 13.42 -30.45 -34.44
C PRO A 852 13.12 -31.96 -34.60
N SER A 853 12.41 -32.52 -33.62
CA SER A 853 11.51 -33.68 -33.77
C SER A 853 10.87 -33.98 -32.41
N VAL A 854 9.69 -34.36 -32.23
CA VAL A 854 8.58 -35.05 -32.89
C VAL A 854 7.62 -35.36 -31.75
N ALA A 855 6.37 -35.16 -32.01
CA ALA A 855 5.24 -35.50 -31.13
C ALA A 855 5.08 -37.02 -30.99
N THR A 856 4.62 -37.45 -29.81
CA THR A 856 3.69 -38.60 -29.74
C THR A 856 2.81 -38.51 -28.51
N THR A 857 1.58 -38.73 -28.74
CA THR A 857 0.33 -38.84 -28.03
C THR A 857 0.28 -40.00 -27.00
N GLU A 858 -0.70 -39.86 -26.10
CA GLU A 858 -1.50 -40.87 -25.38
C GLU A 858 -0.90 -41.44 -24.07
N ALA A 859 -1.55 -41.23 -22.96
CA ALA A 859 -2.73 -41.77 -22.33
C ALA A 859 -3.00 -41.01 -21.01
#